data_3b2cd7bc27ec44a0d7390a032166f12f
#
_entry.id   3b2cd7bc27ec44a0d7390a032166f12f
#
_cell.length_a   1.000
_cell.length_b   1.000
_cell.length_c   1.000
_cell.angle_alpha   90.00
_cell.angle_beta   90.00
_cell.angle_gamma   90.00
#
_symmetry.space_group_name_H-M   'P 1'
#
loop_
_entity.id
_entity.type
_entity.pdbx_description
1 polymer ?
#
loop_
_entity_poly.entity_id
_entity_poly.type
_entity_poly.pdbx_seq_one_letter_code
_entity_poly.pdbx_strand_id
1 'polypeptide(L)'
;MSEIPKAYEPQSVEDKWYDFWLKHGCFTADPARVSDQRPAYSIVIPPPNVTGMLHMGHVLNNTIQDILARKARMDGKEVLWLPGTDHAGIATQVQVEKALKKEERKTKYDLGREEFLKRVWVWKEKHGGIIINQLKKLGCSCDWTRERFTMDPEYSRCVQKVFVELYKKGLIYRGKRMVNWCPVSQTALSDEEVEMKPQKGFMYHFKVEVVDATPSSHAQSGSGGAPTTSCDEGVAATGIWLTIATTRPETIPGDTAVAVNPKDPRYAHLIGKHVIRPLPIQLPREQKLIPIIGDEHVDFEFGTGVLKVTPAHDKADFEIGQRHKLPLVDIMNPNGTMNELAGESLAGLDRFEARSIAVERLKELGVLVEEKPYENNVGFSQRADVPIEPRLSEQWFLKYPAVEQSKACVEQSDDSEGRVTRVPNSGEKSQGLSELVPPKDGKMRFHPQRWAKVYNHWLTNIQDWCISRQLWWGHRIPVWTKRVNLNSENWKRELGENWEQLVNGALARRIGASIEVRIFEAKSGIEVELGLEKFTPVTSKNQGEYLVIIATDAVPNPDWDFTSSLEKNGFTQDPDVLDTWFSSWLWPFATMGWPEQTDTLKKFYPTTDLVTGPDIIFFWVARMIMAGYEFMGDLPFRNVYFTGIIRDKQGRKMSKTLGNSPDPLVLIAQYGADALRFGTMRSAPLGQDVLFDEKDVELGRNFCNKLWNACRFRQMQGGEVQAEINPALLTSDDKWILLKLDQAIREVSTALTEYKFSEATAALYRFFWGEYCDWYVEASKAVFFGTDEASKANTVAVIDFVLSHTLRLFHPFLPFITEELWHGMGYSTDMPEQQGGQTIMNAPWPKPFDDDFKGNYGLDDGSIEMANAKYEVVTQGRNLRRIGNIQAGKKVKFVLKPGRAILPHDAEVIRILLNAEAIEINESFAAKKGTPTAHTPMGELFLPLEGLIDVTAEKARLTKEKTKIEAELDKVQQKLANPGFTQKVPPQVLQEHQQRLNDWQVKLEHVKAALEALGS
;
A
#
# COMPACT_ATOMS: atom_id res chain seq x y z
N MET A 1 -7.99 -12.29 -40.96
CA MET A 1 -6.80 -11.69 -40.31
C MET A 1 -6.45 -10.37 -41.01
N SER A 2 -6.06 -9.34 -40.24
CA SER A 2 -5.43 -8.11 -40.79
C SER A 2 -3.91 -8.22 -40.71
N GLU A 3 -3.16 -7.61 -41.63
CA GLU A 3 -1.71 -7.65 -41.60
C GLU A 3 -1.14 -6.99 -40.34
N ILE A 4 -0.38 -7.74 -39.53
CA ILE A 4 0.29 -7.24 -38.35
C ILE A 4 1.60 -6.56 -38.75
N PRO A 5 1.81 -5.26 -38.43
CA PRO A 5 3.01 -4.51 -38.77
C PRO A 5 4.31 -5.18 -38.29
N LYS A 6 5.43 -4.86 -38.93
CA LYS A 6 6.74 -5.44 -38.62
C LYS A 6 7.21 -5.13 -37.18
N ALA A 7 6.91 -3.94 -36.67
CA ALA A 7 7.27 -3.50 -35.34
C ALA A 7 5.99 -3.25 -34.52
N TYR A 8 6.06 -3.55 -33.23
CA TYR A 8 5.06 -3.17 -32.26
C TYR A 8 5.29 -1.72 -31.81
N GLU A 9 4.28 -0.88 -31.97
CA GLU A 9 4.30 0.53 -31.55
C GLU A 9 3.25 0.76 -30.47
N PRO A 10 3.60 0.69 -29.16
CA PRO A 10 2.64 0.71 -28.07
C PRO A 10 1.68 1.89 -28.09
N GLN A 11 2.18 3.12 -28.35
CA GLN A 11 1.40 4.35 -28.19
C GLN A 11 0.18 4.38 -29.15
N SER A 12 0.35 3.93 -30.38
CA SER A 12 -0.73 3.90 -31.36
C SER A 12 -1.80 2.86 -31.02
N VAL A 13 -1.37 1.74 -30.41
CA VAL A 13 -2.24 0.64 -29.99
C VAL A 13 -3.01 1.01 -28.71
N GLU A 14 -2.32 1.62 -27.75
CA GLU A 14 -2.87 1.98 -26.45
C GLU A 14 -3.99 3.01 -26.56
N ASP A 15 -3.77 4.10 -27.29
CA ASP A 15 -4.78 5.15 -27.47
C ASP A 15 -6.01 4.62 -28.26
N LYS A 16 -5.77 3.87 -29.33
CA LYS A 16 -6.83 3.24 -30.14
C LYS A 16 -7.77 2.38 -29.29
N TRP A 17 -7.22 1.46 -28.49
CA TRP A 17 -8.04 0.51 -27.75
C TRP A 17 -8.67 1.12 -26.51
N TYR A 18 -8.01 2.05 -25.83
CA TYR A 18 -8.61 2.71 -24.69
C TYR A 18 -9.84 3.53 -25.10
N ASP A 19 -9.73 4.30 -26.20
CA ASP A 19 -10.86 5.04 -26.76
C ASP A 19 -11.98 4.11 -27.22
N PHE A 20 -11.63 2.96 -27.81
CA PHE A 20 -12.61 1.94 -28.20
C PHE A 20 -13.39 1.42 -26.99
N TRP A 21 -12.71 1.01 -25.92
CA TRP A 21 -13.35 0.49 -24.71
C TRP A 21 -14.26 1.53 -24.05
N LEU A 22 -13.84 2.78 -23.98
CA LEU A 22 -14.67 3.88 -23.45
C LEU A 22 -15.91 4.11 -24.29
N LYS A 23 -15.76 4.20 -25.59
CA LYS A 23 -16.86 4.45 -26.54
C LYS A 23 -17.93 3.36 -26.50
N HIS A 24 -17.52 2.11 -26.30
CA HIS A 24 -18.43 0.97 -26.27
C HIS A 24 -18.88 0.59 -24.83
N GLY A 25 -18.52 1.37 -23.82
CA GLY A 25 -18.93 1.13 -22.45
C GLY A 25 -18.45 -0.21 -21.87
N CYS A 26 -17.29 -0.71 -22.33
CA CYS A 26 -16.77 -2.03 -21.93
C CYS A 26 -16.47 -2.15 -20.42
N PHE A 27 -16.33 -1.02 -19.72
CA PHE A 27 -16.05 -0.97 -18.28
C PHE A 27 -17.30 -0.70 -17.43
N THR A 28 -18.43 -0.34 -18.06
CA THR A 28 -19.63 0.09 -17.35
C THR A 28 -20.40 -1.10 -16.79
N ALA A 29 -20.62 -1.08 -15.47
CA ALA A 29 -21.39 -2.08 -14.77
C ALA A 29 -22.90 -1.78 -14.83
N ASP A 30 -23.70 -2.81 -14.99
CA ASP A 30 -25.16 -2.71 -14.97
C ASP A 30 -25.74 -3.63 -13.87
N PRO A 31 -26.29 -3.06 -12.77
CA PRO A 31 -26.90 -3.86 -11.72
C PRO A 31 -28.00 -4.81 -12.19
N ALA A 32 -28.68 -4.47 -13.31
CA ALA A 32 -29.75 -5.31 -13.87
C ALA A 32 -29.22 -6.62 -14.49
N ARG A 33 -27.94 -6.68 -14.86
CA ARG A 33 -27.31 -7.88 -15.42
C ARG A 33 -26.84 -8.87 -14.35
N VAL A 34 -26.83 -8.48 -13.07
CA VAL A 34 -26.38 -9.35 -11.99
C VAL A 34 -27.41 -10.47 -11.74
N SER A 35 -26.95 -11.71 -11.88
CA SER A 35 -27.75 -12.94 -11.71
C SER A 35 -26.86 -14.07 -11.18
N ASP A 36 -27.45 -15.25 -10.87
CA ASP A 36 -26.69 -16.43 -10.46
C ASP A 36 -25.69 -16.91 -11.53
N GLN A 37 -26.01 -16.70 -12.82
CA GLN A 37 -25.13 -17.04 -13.95
C GLN A 37 -24.10 -15.95 -14.24
N ARG A 38 -24.33 -14.72 -13.78
CA ARG A 38 -23.47 -13.57 -13.91
C ARG A 38 -23.35 -12.85 -12.56
N PRO A 39 -22.66 -13.45 -11.61
CA PRO A 39 -22.56 -12.90 -10.26
C PRO A 39 -21.81 -11.57 -10.24
N ALA A 40 -22.14 -10.73 -9.27
CA ALA A 40 -21.45 -9.46 -9.07
C ALA A 40 -20.00 -9.67 -8.62
N TYR A 41 -19.12 -8.83 -9.13
CA TYR A 41 -17.77 -8.66 -8.66
C TYR A 41 -17.49 -7.16 -8.52
N SER A 42 -16.99 -6.72 -7.39
CA SER A 42 -16.76 -5.31 -7.15
C SER A 42 -15.45 -4.99 -6.43
N ILE A 43 -14.82 -3.92 -6.84
CA ILE A 43 -13.65 -3.30 -6.19
C ILE A 43 -13.93 -1.80 -6.08
N VAL A 44 -13.56 -1.19 -4.95
CA VAL A 44 -13.44 0.26 -4.82
C VAL A 44 -11.96 0.63 -4.84
N ILE A 45 -11.60 1.58 -5.69
CA ILE A 45 -10.22 2.06 -5.76
C ILE A 45 -9.83 2.70 -4.41
N PRO A 46 -8.63 2.48 -3.86
CA PRO A 46 -8.10 3.38 -2.85
C PRO A 46 -7.97 4.78 -3.46
N PRO A 47 -8.83 5.74 -3.06
CA PRO A 47 -8.92 7.01 -3.78
C PRO A 47 -7.61 7.80 -3.66
N PRO A 48 -6.88 8.06 -4.76
CA PRO A 48 -5.64 8.81 -4.68
C PRO A 48 -5.87 10.24 -4.19
N ASN A 49 -4.98 10.71 -3.34
CA ASN A 49 -4.96 12.08 -2.83
C ASN A 49 -4.68 13.08 -3.95
N VAL A 50 -5.47 14.16 -4.08
CA VAL A 50 -5.30 15.21 -5.09
C VAL A 50 -4.09 16.13 -4.81
N THR A 51 -3.01 15.58 -4.29
CA THR A 51 -1.79 16.29 -3.90
C THR A 51 -0.73 16.38 -4.99
N GLY A 52 -0.92 15.69 -6.12
CA GLY A 52 0.00 15.66 -7.25
C GLY A 52 -0.12 14.37 -8.06
N MET A 53 0.86 14.07 -8.92
CA MET A 53 0.88 12.91 -9.81
C MET A 53 0.97 11.57 -9.05
N LEU A 54 0.55 10.48 -9.68
CA LEU A 54 0.74 9.12 -9.16
C LEU A 54 2.25 8.74 -9.20
N HIS A 55 2.63 7.79 -8.37
CA HIS A 55 3.98 7.20 -8.30
C HIS A 55 3.92 5.68 -8.50
N MET A 56 5.07 5.01 -8.55
CA MET A 56 5.15 3.57 -8.85
C MET A 56 4.34 2.67 -7.89
N GLY A 57 4.15 3.08 -6.63
CA GLY A 57 3.25 2.36 -5.70
C GLY A 57 1.79 2.36 -6.17
N HIS A 58 1.32 3.43 -6.81
CA HIS A 58 -0.01 3.46 -7.41
C HIS A 58 -0.08 2.61 -8.70
N VAL A 59 1.01 2.54 -9.48
CA VAL A 59 1.10 1.65 -10.64
C VAL A 59 0.91 0.20 -10.21
N LEU A 60 1.65 -0.24 -9.18
CA LEU A 60 1.52 -1.59 -8.62
C LEU A 60 0.09 -1.86 -8.15
N ASN A 61 -0.45 -0.98 -7.31
CA ASN A 61 -1.77 -1.14 -6.71
C ASN A 61 -2.89 -1.24 -7.77
N ASN A 62 -2.91 -0.31 -8.73
CA ASN A 62 -3.96 -0.26 -9.75
C ASN A 62 -3.79 -1.34 -10.82
N THR A 63 -2.57 -1.78 -11.11
CA THR A 63 -2.35 -2.93 -12.01
C THR A 63 -2.92 -4.21 -11.41
N ILE A 64 -2.75 -4.45 -10.11
CA ILE A 64 -3.35 -5.61 -9.42
C ILE A 64 -4.87 -5.55 -9.49
N GLN A 65 -5.48 -4.41 -9.19
CA GLN A 65 -6.93 -4.24 -9.27
C GLN A 65 -7.46 -4.50 -10.69
N ASP A 66 -6.75 -3.98 -11.71
CA ASP A 66 -7.15 -4.18 -13.10
C ASP A 66 -7.03 -5.65 -13.55
N ILE A 67 -5.98 -6.35 -13.10
CA ILE A 67 -5.84 -7.79 -13.35
C ILE A 67 -7.03 -8.56 -12.78
N LEU A 68 -7.41 -8.29 -11.55
CA LEU A 68 -8.55 -8.91 -10.88
C LEU A 68 -9.87 -8.57 -11.60
N ALA A 69 -10.08 -7.30 -11.96
CA ALA A 69 -11.28 -6.85 -12.65
C ALA A 69 -11.42 -7.49 -14.05
N ARG A 70 -10.34 -7.53 -14.85
CA ARG A 70 -10.34 -8.17 -16.17
C ARG A 70 -10.54 -9.67 -16.07
N LYS A 71 -9.85 -10.34 -15.13
CA LYS A 71 -10.03 -11.76 -14.87
C LYS A 71 -11.49 -12.08 -14.50
N ALA A 72 -12.11 -11.26 -13.65
CA ALA A 72 -13.51 -11.44 -13.25
C ALA A 72 -14.48 -11.27 -14.43
N ARG A 73 -14.23 -10.32 -15.35
CA ARG A 73 -15.03 -10.21 -16.60
C ARG A 73 -14.88 -11.46 -17.48
N MET A 74 -13.65 -11.95 -17.63
CA MET A 74 -13.39 -13.19 -18.38
C MET A 74 -13.99 -14.44 -17.71
N ASP A 75 -14.23 -14.41 -16.40
CA ASP A 75 -15.00 -15.41 -15.67
C ASP A 75 -16.52 -15.26 -15.84
N GLY A 76 -16.97 -14.29 -16.63
CA GLY A 76 -18.39 -14.06 -16.90
C GLY A 76 -19.12 -13.28 -15.81
N LYS A 77 -18.43 -12.60 -14.90
CA LYS A 77 -19.04 -11.81 -13.82
C LYS A 77 -19.44 -10.40 -14.28
N GLU A 78 -20.42 -9.81 -13.62
CA GLU A 78 -20.71 -8.39 -13.77
C GLU A 78 -19.78 -7.59 -12.84
N VAL A 79 -18.91 -6.79 -13.43
CA VAL A 79 -17.78 -6.18 -12.71
C VAL A 79 -17.98 -4.68 -12.53
N LEU A 80 -17.98 -4.24 -11.27
CA LEU A 80 -17.95 -2.84 -10.89
C LEU A 80 -16.59 -2.51 -10.26
N TRP A 81 -15.75 -1.79 -10.97
CA TRP A 81 -14.55 -1.18 -10.40
C TRP A 81 -14.76 0.33 -10.31
N LEU A 82 -15.05 0.79 -9.09
CA LEU A 82 -15.40 2.19 -8.78
C LEU A 82 -14.14 3.06 -8.68
N PRO A 83 -13.97 4.07 -9.57
CA PRO A 83 -12.89 5.04 -9.48
C PRO A 83 -13.26 6.22 -8.59
N GLY A 84 -12.24 6.95 -8.15
CA GLY A 84 -12.42 8.25 -7.49
C GLY A 84 -11.13 8.80 -6.89
N THR A 85 -11.25 9.97 -6.25
CA THR A 85 -10.13 10.69 -5.64
C THR A 85 -10.51 11.19 -4.25
N ASP A 86 -9.49 11.36 -3.39
CA ASP A 86 -9.65 11.87 -2.03
C ASP A 86 -9.21 13.34 -1.95
N HIS A 87 -9.98 14.16 -1.20
CA HIS A 87 -9.67 15.57 -0.97
C HIS A 87 -8.40 15.78 -0.14
N ALA A 88 -8.01 14.79 0.69
CA ALA A 88 -6.76 14.78 1.46
C ALA A 88 -6.51 16.07 2.25
N GLY A 89 -7.38 16.39 3.20
CA GLY A 89 -7.46 17.65 3.92
C GLY A 89 -6.13 18.35 4.22
N ILE A 90 -5.33 17.82 5.17
CA ILE A 90 -4.04 18.39 5.55
C ILE A 90 -3.08 18.44 4.36
N ALA A 91 -2.97 17.32 3.63
CA ALA A 91 -1.94 17.17 2.60
C ALA A 91 -2.17 18.13 1.42
N THR A 92 -3.42 18.27 0.96
CA THR A 92 -3.77 19.19 -0.14
C THR A 92 -3.63 20.65 0.30
N GLN A 93 -4.14 20.99 1.49
CA GLN A 93 -4.02 22.35 2.00
C GLN A 93 -2.56 22.79 2.11
N VAL A 94 -1.69 21.96 2.66
CA VAL A 94 -0.24 22.25 2.78
C VAL A 94 0.41 22.47 1.42
N GLN A 95 0.03 21.69 0.38
CA GLN A 95 0.56 21.91 -0.97
C GLN A 95 0.14 23.27 -1.56
N VAL A 96 -1.14 23.63 -1.39
CA VAL A 96 -1.64 24.92 -1.86
C VAL A 96 -1.01 26.09 -1.10
N GLU A 97 -0.82 25.96 0.23
CA GLU A 97 -0.12 26.97 1.04
C GLU A 97 1.33 27.15 0.60
N LYS A 98 2.04 26.03 0.30
CA LYS A 98 3.41 26.09 -0.25
C LYS A 98 3.46 26.76 -1.62
N ALA A 99 2.52 26.44 -2.51
CA ALA A 99 2.41 27.08 -3.82
C ALA A 99 2.15 28.60 -3.68
N LEU A 100 1.20 28.99 -2.83
CA LEU A 100 0.86 30.38 -2.55
C LEU A 100 2.06 31.16 -2.00
N LYS A 101 2.79 30.59 -1.05
CA LYS A 101 3.99 31.21 -0.49
C LYS A 101 5.10 31.38 -1.54
N LYS A 102 5.26 30.37 -2.42
CA LYS A 102 6.30 30.39 -3.48
C LYS A 102 5.98 31.37 -4.59
N GLU A 103 4.70 31.43 -5.03
CA GLU A 103 4.29 32.19 -6.21
C GLU A 103 3.94 33.64 -5.86
N GLU A 104 3.24 33.87 -4.75
CA GLU A 104 2.71 35.19 -4.37
C GLU A 104 3.32 35.76 -3.07
N ARG A 105 4.12 34.99 -2.33
CA ARG A 105 4.66 35.34 -1.01
C ARG A 105 3.57 35.69 0.03
N LYS A 106 2.39 35.08 -0.12
CA LYS A 106 1.25 35.24 0.77
C LYS A 106 1.00 34.01 1.60
N THR A 107 0.24 34.19 2.67
CA THR A 107 -0.32 33.13 3.51
C THR A 107 -1.82 32.98 3.23
N LYS A 108 -2.44 31.91 3.70
CA LYS A 108 -3.90 31.74 3.62
C LYS A 108 -4.66 32.90 4.36
N TYR A 109 -4.09 33.40 5.43
CA TYR A 109 -4.70 34.47 6.22
C TYR A 109 -4.76 35.81 5.47
N ASP A 110 -3.81 36.06 4.55
CA ASP A 110 -3.81 37.25 3.70
C ASP A 110 -4.93 37.20 2.63
N LEU A 111 -5.39 36.00 2.26
CA LEU A 111 -6.48 35.79 1.30
C LEU A 111 -7.86 35.76 1.98
N GLY A 112 -7.94 35.24 3.20
CA GLY A 112 -9.19 34.84 3.82
C GLY A 112 -9.68 33.45 3.33
N ARG A 113 -10.63 32.87 4.09
CA ARG A 113 -11.07 31.47 3.88
C ARG A 113 -11.67 31.23 2.51
N GLU A 114 -12.57 32.09 2.05
CA GLU A 114 -13.29 31.87 0.78
C GLU A 114 -12.36 31.88 -0.43
N GLU A 115 -11.49 32.89 -0.53
CA GLU A 115 -10.57 33.00 -1.66
C GLU A 115 -9.51 31.90 -1.64
N PHE A 116 -9.04 31.50 -0.46
CA PHE A 116 -8.14 30.37 -0.32
C PHE A 116 -8.81 29.07 -0.79
N LEU A 117 -10.06 28.80 -0.41
CA LEU A 117 -10.80 27.62 -0.84
C LEU A 117 -10.99 27.57 -2.36
N LYS A 118 -11.25 28.71 -3.02
CA LYS A 118 -11.29 28.76 -4.49
C LYS A 118 -9.97 28.27 -5.10
N ARG A 119 -8.82 28.66 -4.52
CA ARG A 119 -7.49 28.18 -4.97
C ARG A 119 -7.33 26.68 -4.79
N VAL A 120 -7.84 26.13 -3.68
CA VAL A 120 -7.78 24.68 -3.43
C VAL A 120 -8.65 23.93 -4.43
N TRP A 121 -9.83 24.44 -4.79
CA TRP A 121 -10.66 23.84 -5.83
C TRP A 121 -9.98 23.83 -7.21
N VAL A 122 -9.34 24.93 -7.62
CA VAL A 122 -8.55 24.97 -8.85
C VAL A 122 -7.41 23.95 -8.82
N TRP A 123 -6.73 23.82 -7.69
CA TRP A 123 -5.70 22.81 -7.48
C TRP A 123 -6.25 21.39 -7.65
N LYS A 124 -7.40 21.08 -7.03
CA LYS A 124 -8.09 19.79 -7.14
C LYS A 124 -8.44 19.46 -8.59
N GLU A 125 -9.04 20.39 -9.33
CA GLU A 125 -9.39 20.17 -10.73
C GLU A 125 -8.16 19.79 -11.58
N LYS A 126 -7.09 20.56 -11.41
CA LYS A 126 -5.84 20.31 -12.14
C LYS A 126 -5.23 18.94 -11.81
N HIS A 127 -5.05 18.63 -10.54
CA HIS A 127 -4.32 17.42 -10.13
C HIS A 127 -5.20 16.17 -10.17
N GLY A 128 -6.50 16.31 -9.91
CA GLY A 128 -7.48 15.24 -10.12
C GLY A 128 -7.51 14.79 -11.58
N GLY A 129 -7.57 15.73 -12.51
CA GLY A 129 -7.53 15.42 -13.96
C GLY A 129 -6.25 14.72 -14.39
N ILE A 130 -5.08 15.10 -13.84
CA ILE A 130 -3.81 14.42 -14.09
C ILE A 130 -3.86 12.97 -13.60
N ILE A 131 -4.35 12.74 -12.36
CA ILE A 131 -4.48 11.41 -11.77
C ILE A 131 -5.35 10.49 -12.63
N ILE A 132 -6.53 10.97 -13.02
CA ILE A 132 -7.45 10.20 -13.87
C ILE A 132 -6.81 9.87 -15.22
N ASN A 133 -6.12 10.82 -15.83
CA ASN A 133 -5.39 10.57 -17.08
C ASN A 133 -4.28 9.52 -16.90
N GLN A 134 -3.53 9.57 -15.81
CA GLN A 134 -2.49 8.56 -15.52
C GLN A 134 -3.09 7.15 -15.37
N LEU A 135 -4.25 7.02 -14.71
CA LEU A 135 -4.94 5.74 -14.57
C LEU A 135 -5.45 5.22 -15.94
N LYS A 136 -5.99 6.12 -16.76
CA LYS A 136 -6.43 5.77 -18.12
C LYS A 136 -5.26 5.33 -19.00
N LYS A 137 -4.14 6.05 -18.96
CA LYS A 137 -2.92 5.68 -19.71
C LYS A 137 -2.28 4.38 -19.23
N LEU A 138 -2.45 4.02 -17.95
CA LEU A 138 -2.05 2.72 -17.41
C LEU A 138 -2.97 1.56 -17.90
N GLY A 139 -4.11 1.86 -18.48
CA GLY A 139 -5.07 0.87 -18.96
C GLY A 139 -6.08 0.41 -17.91
N CYS A 140 -6.29 1.17 -16.83
CA CYS A 140 -7.24 0.82 -15.78
C CYS A 140 -8.67 0.76 -16.31
N SER A 141 -9.34 -0.38 -16.12
CA SER A 141 -10.69 -0.66 -16.62
C SER A 141 -11.78 -0.28 -15.60
N CYS A 142 -11.67 0.92 -15.02
CA CYS A 142 -12.64 1.46 -14.08
C CYS A 142 -13.96 1.87 -14.78
N ASP A 143 -15.06 1.79 -14.06
CA ASP A 143 -16.34 2.39 -14.52
C ASP A 143 -16.30 3.92 -14.34
N TRP A 144 -15.75 4.63 -15.32
CA TRP A 144 -15.59 6.08 -15.30
C TRP A 144 -16.90 6.85 -15.29
N THR A 145 -18.03 6.21 -15.54
CA THR A 145 -19.36 6.85 -15.44
C THR A 145 -19.78 7.08 -13.98
N ARG A 146 -19.09 6.41 -13.04
CA ARG A 146 -19.32 6.45 -11.59
C ARG A 146 -18.11 7.01 -10.82
N GLU A 147 -17.30 7.86 -11.46
CA GLU A 147 -16.20 8.53 -10.76
C GLU A 147 -16.72 9.35 -9.57
N ARG A 148 -16.07 9.22 -8.41
CA ARG A 148 -16.43 9.90 -7.17
C ARG A 148 -15.27 10.71 -6.61
N PHE A 149 -15.63 11.77 -5.90
CA PHE A 149 -14.73 12.58 -5.10
C PHE A 149 -15.26 12.68 -3.68
N THR A 150 -14.40 12.53 -2.67
CA THR A 150 -14.83 12.50 -1.26
C THR A 150 -15.50 13.78 -0.76
N MET A 151 -15.49 14.88 -1.54
CA MET A 151 -16.25 16.11 -1.27
C MET A 151 -17.35 16.41 -2.31
N ASP A 152 -17.78 15.41 -3.07
CA ASP A 152 -19.00 15.56 -3.88
C ASP A 152 -20.20 15.89 -2.99
N PRO A 153 -21.20 16.65 -3.47
CA PRO A 153 -22.36 17.03 -2.66
C PRO A 153 -23.09 15.84 -2.04
N GLU A 154 -23.33 14.78 -2.81
CA GLU A 154 -23.97 13.56 -2.32
C GLU A 154 -23.12 12.84 -1.27
N TYR A 155 -21.81 12.73 -1.52
CA TYR A 155 -20.87 12.13 -0.56
C TYR A 155 -20.76 12.95 0.72
N SER A 156 -20.69 14.28 0.61
CA SER A 156 -20.67 15.19 1.76
C SER A 156 -21.90 15.02 2.65
N ARG A 157 -23.07 14.80 2.04
CA ARG A 157 -24.31 14.51 2.76
C ARG A 157 -24.23 13.21 3.57
N CYS A 158 -23.61 12.16 3.00
CA CYS A 158 -23.35 10.91 3.74
C CYS A 158 -22.46 11.17 4.96
N VAL A 159 -21.38 11.94 4.80
CA VAL A 159 -20.45 12.29 5.89
C VAL A 159 -21.16 13.05 7.01
N GLN A 160 -21.98 14.04 6.66
CA GLN A 160 -22.75 14.82 7.63
C GLN A 160 -23.77 13.95 8.37
N LYS A 161 -24.51 13.11 7.65
CA LYS A 161 -25.46 12.16 8.23
C LYS A 161 -24.79 11.23 9.23
N VAL A 162 -23.66 10.63 8.86
CA VAL A 162 -22.87 9.76 9.75
C VAL A 162 -22.45 10.49 11.01
N PHE A 163 -21.97 11.72 10.90
CA PHE A 163 -21.62 12.53 12.07
C PHE A 163 -22.82 12.71 13.01
N VAL A 164 -23.95 13.11 12.49
CA VAL A 164 -25.17 13.38 13.31
C VAL A 164 -25.69 12.09 13.96
N GLU A 165 -25.71 10.95 13.23
CA GLU A 165 -26.16 9.68 13.81
C GLU A 165 -25.22 9.18 14.93
N LEU A 166 -23.91 9.30 14.76
CA LEU A 166 -22.94 8.95 15.81
C LEU A 166 -23.00 9.92 17.00
N TYR A 167 -23.27 11.19 16.75
CA TYR A 167 -23.46 12.17 17.79
C TYR A 167 -24.71 11.87 18.61
N LYS A 168 -25.84 11.53 17.97
CA LYS A 168 -27.07 11.07 18.65
C LYS A 168 -26.83 9.84 19.54
N LYS A 169 -26.01 8.89 19.07
CA LYS A 169 -25.64 7.69 19.85
C LYS A 169 -24.67 8.00 20.99
N GLY A 170 -24.19 9.24 21.14
CA GLY A 170 -23.20 9.64 22.14
C GLY A 170 -21.82 9.07 21.89
N LEU A 171 -21.54 8.56 20.67
CA LEU A 171 -20.24 8.08 20.26
C LEU A 171 -19.33 9.23 19.85
N ILE A 172 -19.88 10.30 19.26
CA ILE A 172 -19.16 11.55 19.03
C ILE A 172 -19.40 12.48 20.20
N TYR A 173 -18.33 13.08 20.73
CA TYR A 173 -18.39 14.03 21.82
C TYR A 173 -17.28 15.06 21.71
N ARG A 174 -17.46 16.22 22.36
CA ARG A 174 -16.46 17.28 22.47
C ARG A 174 -15.78 17.20 23.82
N GLY A 175 -14.46 17.28 23.86
CA GLY A 175 -13.72 17.15 25.09
C GLY A 175 -12.35 17.81 25.03
N LYS A 176 -11.86 18.23 26.22
CA LYS A 176 -10.53 18.79 26.37
C LYS A 176 -9.55 17.68 26.73
N ARG A 177 -8.66 17.32 25.80
CA ARG A 177 -7.67 16.27 25.95
C ARG A 177 -6.29 16.70 25.47
N MET A 178 -5.26 16.00 25.91
CA MET A 178 -3.93 16.10 25.35
C MET A 178 -3.93 15.47 23.95
N VAL A 179 -3.59 16.26 22.93
CA VAL A 179 -3.52 15.85 21.54
C VAL A 179 -2.12 16.05 20.97
N ASN A 180 -1.78 15.28 19.93
CA ASN A 180 -0.61 15.57 19.12
C ASN A 180 -0.89 16.79 18.25
N TRP A 181 -0.08 17.83 18.36
CA TRP A 181 -0.26 19.08 17.64
C TRP A 181 0.86 19.33 16.65
N CYS A 182 0.53 19.66 15.41
CA CYS A 182 1.51 20.11 14.41
C CYS A 182 1.64 21.63 14.44
N PRO A 183 2.75 22.21 14.87
CA PRO A 183 2.92 23.67 14.97
C PRO A 183 2.92 24.38 13.61
N VAL A 184 3.38 23.71 12.56
CA VAL A 184 3.45 24.26 11.19
C VAL A 184 2.07 24.29 10.55
N SER A 185 1.32 23.19 10.62
CA SER A 185 -0.06 23.13 10.08
C SER A 185 -1.08 23.71 11.04
N GLN A 186 -0.71 23.95 12.30
CA GLN A 186 -1.54 24.45 13.40
C GLN A 186 -2.85 23.65 13.54
N THR A 187 -2.72 22.33 13.61
CA THR A 187 -3.85 21.40 13.72
C THR A 187 -3.49 20.19 14.56
N ALA A 188 -4.51 19.60 15.18
CA ALA A 188 -4.41 18.33 15.84
C ALA A 188 -4.14 17.20 14.82
N LEU A 189 -3.39 16.18 15.27
CA LEU A 189 -3.10 14.96 14.54
C LEU A 189 -3.63 13.77 15.32
N SER A 190 -4.01 12.69 14.63
CA SER A 190 -4.23 11.38 15.26
C SER A 190 -2.90 10.73 15.61
N ASP A 191 -2.93 9.73 16.50
CA ASP A 191 -1.69 9.03 16.90
C ASP A 191 -0.99 8.34 15.71
N GLU A 192 -1.78 7.84 14.75
CA GLU A 192 -1.27 7.20 13.54
C GLU A 192 -0.59 8.18 12.56
N GLU A 193 -0.90 9.49 12.63
CA GLU A 193 -0.27 10.54 11.80
C GLU A 193 1.08 11.00 12.37
N VAL A 194 1.56 10.36 13.46
CA VAL A 194 2.83 10.68 14.12
C VAL A 194 3.86 9.59 13.83
N GLU A 195 4.95 9.97 13.18
CA GLU A 195 6.09 9.08 12.89
C GLU A 195 7.19 9.25 13.94
N MET A 196 7.54 8.19 14.63
CA MET A 196 8.66 8.22 15.59
C MET A 196 9.99 8.18 14.85
N LYS A 197 10.83 9.21 15.05
CA LYS A 197 12.15 9.33 14.43
C LYS A 197 13.24 9.49 15.46
N PRO A 198 14.38 8.80 15.33
CA PRO A 198 15.53 9.00 16.21
C PRO A 198 16.08 10.42 16.02
N GLN A 199 16.25 11.13 17.11
CA GLN A 199 16.81 12.49 17.16
C GLN A 199 18.00 12.53 18.11
N LYS A 200 19.09 13.10 17.63
CA LYS A 200 20.27 13.38 18.45
C LYS A 200 20.10 14.75 19.10
N GLY A 201 20.25 14.79 20.39
CA GLY A 201 20.16 16.00 21.21
C GLY A 201 20.95 15.87 22.47
N PHE A 202 20.51 16.53 23.54
CA PHE A 202 21.13 16.51 24.83
C PHE A 202 20.10 16.23 25.92
N MET A 203 20.53 15.54 26.97
CA MET A 203 19.88 15.46 28.27
C MET A 203 20.51 16.50 29.16
N TYR A 204 19.74 17.46 29.63
CA TYR A 204 20.20 18.55 30.49
C TYR A 204 19.88 18.22 31.93
N HIS A 205 20.92 18.15 32.75
CA HIS A 205 20.79 17.93 34.18
C HIS A 205 20.88 19.27 34.90
N PHE A 206 19.87 19.60 35.68
CA PHE A 206 19.83 20.84 36.46
C PHE A 206 19.32 20.56 37.86
N LYS A 207 19.71 21.41 38.82
CA LYS A 207 19.32 21.27 40.21
C LYS A 207 18.27 22.30 40.64
N VAL A 208 17.38 21.86 41.51
CA VAL A 208 16.35 22.70 42.15
C VAL A 208 16.48 22.65 43.65
N GLU A 209 16.26 23.78 44.30
CA GLU A 209 16.39 23.91 45.78
C GLU A 209 15.07 23.41 46.43
N VAL A 210 15.21 22.52 47.41
CA VAL A 210 14.09 22.07 48.25
C VAL A 210 13.90 23.06 49.38
N VAL A 211 12.65 23.48 49.60
CA VAL A 211 12.28 24.45 50.60
C VAL A 211 11.09 23.97 51.43
N ASP A 212 11.06 24.38 52.71
CA ASP A 212 9.90 24.21 53.56
C ASP A 212 9.03 25.48 53.40
N ALA A 213 7.94 25.37 52.66
CA ALA A 213 6.98 26.46 52.50
C ALA A 213 5.71 26.18 53.30
N THR A 214 5.38 27.05 54.21
CA THR A 214 4.03 27.08 54.86
C THR A 214 3.06 27.75 53.90
N PRO A 215 1.91 27.14 53.48
CA PRO A 215 0.94 27.85 52.65
C PRO A 215 0.38 29.07 53.39
N SER A 216 0.69 30.29 52.95
CA SER A 216 0.01 31.46 53.47
C SER A 216 -1.44 31.44 52.95
N SER A 217 -2.38 31.23 53.89
CA SER A 217 -3.79 31.40 53.68
C SER A 217 -4.12 32.88 53.55
N HIS A 218 -4.04 33.46 52.35
CA HIS A 218 -4.71 34.78 52.05
C HIS A 218 -5.17 34.87 50.63
N ALA A 219 -6.42 34.53 50.48
CA ALA A 219 -7.29 35.11 49.47
C ALA A 219 -8.59 35.46 50.18
N GLN A 220 -8.63 36.54 50.99
CA GLN A 220 -9.84 37.24 51.31
C GLN A 220 -9.62 38.72 51.06
N SER A 221 -10.50 39.30 50.27
CA SER A 221 -10.66 40.70 49.96
C SER A 221 -10.85 41.60 51.18
N GLY A 222 -10.13 42.70 51.28
CA GLY A 222 -10.45 43.77 52.25
C GLY A 222 -9.43 44.86 52.30
N SER A 223 -9.73 46.00 51.63
CA SER A 223 -9.40 47.42 51.93
C SER A 223 -8.02 47.81 52.54
N GLY A 224 -7.32 48.64 51.81
CA GLY A 224 -6.64 49.86 52.17
C GLY A 224 -5.57 49.80 53.26
N GLY A 225 -4.28 49.88 52.89
CA GLY A 225 -3.17 50.16 53.76
C GLY A 225 -1.86 50.21 52.97
N ALA A 226 -1.10 51.30 53.12
CA ALA A 226 0.11 51.63 52.42
C ALA A 226 1.25 50.60 52.66
N PRO A 227 2.21 50.41 51.73
CA PRO A 227 3.23 49.38 51.81
C PRO A 227 4.33 49.78 52.77
N THR A 228 4.58 48.94 53.76
CA THR A 228 5.82 48.91 54.50
C THR A 228 6.72 47.81 53.98
N THR A 229 7.94 48.16 53.74
CA THR A 229 9.08 47.37 53.27
C THR A 229 9.36 46.14 54.09
N SER A 230 9.86 45.07 53.35
CA SER A 230 10.56 43.87 53.82
C SER A 230 9.74 42.83 54.57
N CYS A 231 9.66 41.64 53.97
CA CYS A 231 9.91 40.37 54.66
C CYS A 231 10.05 39.22 53.66
N ASP A 232 11.25 38.76 53.49
CA ASP A 232 11.63 37.45 52.96
C ASP A 232 11.29 36.34 53.99
N GLU A 233 10.13 36.37 54.62
CA GLU A 233 9.76 35.46 55.74
C GLU A 233 8.64 34.51 55.35
N GLY A 234 8.95 33.53 54.48
CA GLY A 234 7.96 32.51 54.15
C GLY A 234 8.54 31.24 53.49
N VAL A 235 9.76 31.32 53.01
CA VAL A 235 10.38 30.19 52.28
C VAL A 235 11.76 29.88 52.93
N ALA A 236 11.77 28.90 53.83
CA ALA A 236 12.99 28.49 54.47
C ALA A 236 13.81 27.51 53.59
N ALA A 237 15.05 27.85 53.30
CA ALA A 237 15.98 26.98 52.59
C ALA A 237 16.31 25.73 53.43
N THR A 238 16.17 24.55 52.89
CA THR A 238 16.54 23.28 53.59
C THR A 238 17.98 22.89 53.36
N GLY A 239 18.69 23.53 52.43
CA GLY A 239 20.05 23.13 51.99
C GLY A 239 20.07 21.87 51.14
N ILE A 240 18.93 21.28 50.82
CA ILE A 240 18.77 20.10 49.96
C ILE A 240 18.53 20.51 48.53
N TRP A 241 19.21 19.86 47.61
CA TRP A 241 19.07 20.07 46.18
C TRP A 241 18.67 18.76 45.49
N LEU A 242 17.67 18.84 44.61
CA LEU A 242 17.30 17.73 43.74
C LEU A 242 17.86 17.97 42.34
N THR A 243 18.37 16.93 41.68
CA THR A 243 18.81 16.98 40.28
C THR A 243 17.72 16.40 39.38
N ILE A 244 17.33 17.16 38.38
CA ILE A 244 16.34 16.79 37.38
C ILE A 244 17.03 16.65 36.02
N ALA A 245 16.64 15.68 35.22
CA ALA A 245 17.09 15.51 33.86
C ALA A 245 15.95 15.74 32.88
N THR A 246 16.19 16.54 31.82
CA THR A 246 15.20 16.83 30.80
C THR A 246 15.84 17.02 29.42
N THR A 247 15.14 16.62 28.37
CA THR A 247 15.51 16.97 26.98
C THR A 247 14.88 18.30 26.53
N ARG A 248 13.97 18.88 27.36
CA ARG A 248 13.13 20.03 27.00
C ARG A 248 13.19 21.14 28.06
N PRO A 249 14.35 21.79 28.28
CA PRO A 249 14.50 22.85 29.30
C PRO A 249 13.62 24.08 29.03
N GLU A 250 13.19 24.33 27.79
CA GLU A 250 12.24 25.39 27.43
C GLU A 250 10.88 25.23 28.10
N THR A 251 10.51 24.02 28.55
CA THR A 251 9.21 23.77 29.22
C THR A 251 9.23 24.01 30.73
N ILE A 252 10.40 24.27 31.35
CA ILE A 252 10.52 24.51 32.80
C ILE A 252 9.57 25.60 33.34
N PRO A 253 9.29 26.71 32.62
CA PRO A 253 8.35 27.71 33.12
C PRO A 253 6.93 27.16 33.32
N GLY A 254 6.57 26.07 32.64
CA GLY A 254 5.28 25.39 32.75
C GLY A 254 5.24 24.26 33.79
N ASP A 255 6.33 24.01 34.50
CA ASP A 255 6.38 22.95 35.54
C ASP A 255 5.46 23.31 36.72
N THR A 256 4.62 22.37 37.12
CA THR A 256 3.66 22.57 38.23
C THR A 256 3.88 21.62 39.41
N ALA A 257 4.76 20.64 39.26
CA ALA A 257 5.26 19.77 40.35
C ALA A 257 6.58 19.14 39.98
N VAL A 258 7.23 18.57 41.00
CA VAL A 258 8.29 17.57 40.84
C VAL A 258 7.81 16.27 41.46
N ALA A 259 7.88 15.17 40.71
CA ALA A 259 7.43 13.86 41.16
C ALA A 259 8.61 12.95 41.50
N VAL A 260 8.46 12.19 42.59
CA VAL A 260 9.38 11.13 43.02
C VAL A 260 8.58 9.86 43.32
N ASN A 261 9.19 8.69 43.17
CA ASN A 261 8.50 7.46 43.53
C ASN A 261 8.39 7.34 45.07
N PRO A 262 7.21 7.07 45.63
CA PRO A 262 7.03 6.91 47.08
C PRO A 262 7.88 5.77 47.69
N LYS A 263 8.33 4.83 46.87
CA LYS A 263 9.18 3.70 47.27
C LYS A 263 10.67 3.98 47.16
N ASP A 264 11.05 5.16 46.63
CA ASP A 264 12.47 5.56 46.54
C ASP A 264 12.99 6.09 47.90
N PRO A 265 13.87 5.37 48.59
CA PRO A 265 14.36 5.77 49.90
C PRO A 265 15.16 7.08 49.88
N ARG A 266 15.66 7.48 48.73
CA ARG A 266 16.45 8.71 48.56
C ARG A 266 15.59 9.96 48.73
N TYR A 267 14.31 9.91 48.27
CA TYR A 267 13.47 11.11 48.11
C TYR A 267 12.07 11.01 48.73
N ALA A 268 11.62 9.82 49.15
CA ALA A 268 10.28 9.63 49.73
C ALA A 268 9.99 10.58 50.92
N HIS A 269 11.00 10.93 51.71
CA HIS A 269 10.88 11.83 52.86
C HIS A 269 10.72 13.31 52.46
N LEU A 270 10.86 13.65 51.17
CA LEU A 270 10.68 15.01 50.67
C LEU A 270 9.27 15.25 50.13
N ILE A 271 8.43 14.21 50.00
CA ILE A 271 7.06 14.34 49.53
C ILE A 271 6.29 15.27 50.47
N GLY A 272 5.58 16.23 49.88
CA GLY A 272 4.83 17.28 50.57
C GLY A 272 5.62 18.57 50.79
N LYS A 273 6.94 18.57 50.59
CA LYS A 273 7.74 19.78 50.54
C LYS A 273 7.60 20.47 49.17
N HIS A 274 8.32 21.60 48.99
CA HIS A 274 8.32 22.35 47.74
C HIS A 274 9.71 22.48 47.16
N VAL A 275 9.77 22.73 45.83
CA VAL A 275 11.02 23.16 45.18
C VAL A 275 10.80 24.50 44.49
N ILE A 276 11.87 25.22 44.26
CA ILE A 276 11.91 26.46 43.50
C ILE A 276 12.32 26.12 42.08
N ARG A 277 11.39 26.24 41.12
CA ARG A 277 11.75 26.08 39.71
C ARG A 277 12.65 27.25 39.27
N PRO A 278 13.69 27.02 38.45
CA PRO A 278 14.64 28.06 38.10
C PRO A 278 14.08 29.12 37.14
N LEU A 279 13.17 28.75 36.24
CA LEU A 279 12.56 29.63 35.22
C LEU A 279 11.06 29.81 35.48
N PRO A 280 10.46 30.99 35.11
CA PRO A 280 11.11 32.19 34.56
C PRO A 280 11.90 32.95 35.63
N ILE A 281 12.97 33.62 35.22
CA ILE A 281 13.92 34.30 36.17
C ILE A 281 13.25 35.48 36.89
N GLN A 282 12.45 36.26 36.15
CA GLN A 282 11.83 37.50 36.62
C GLN A 282 10.78 37.31 37.72
N LEU A 283 10.23 36.10 37.88
CA LEU A 283 9.27 35.83 38.94
C LEU A 283 9.92 35.74 40.30
N PRO A 284 9.29 36.32 41.36
CA PRO A 284 9.73 36.16 42.73
C PRO A 284 9.72 34.68 43.18
N ARG A 285 10.49 34.35 44.20
CA ARG A 285 10.67 32.97 44.70
C ARG A 285 9.34 32.29 45.03
N GLU A 286 8.42 33.02 45.64
CA GLU A 286 7.11 32.53 46.08
C GLU A 286 6.22 32.08 44.89
N GLN A 287 6.37 32.72 43.74
CA GLN A 287 5.61 32.40 42.52
C GLN A 287 6.26 31.24 41.71
N LYS A 288 7.46 30.83 42.10
CA LYS A 288 8.20 29.72 41.51
C LYS A 288 8.12 28.43 42.34
N LEU A 289 7.39 28.46 43.46
CA LEU A 289 7.19 27.29 44.31
C LEU A 289 6.31 26.25 43.63
N ILE A 290 6.76 25.02 43.52
CA ILE A 290 6.00 23.86 43.06
C ILE A 290 6.19 22.69 44.04
N PRO A 291 5.13 21.89 44.30
CA PRO A 291 5.15 20.80 45.26
C PRO A 291 6.01 19.62 44.79
N ILE A 292 6.58 18.89 45.75
CA ILE A 292 7.12 17.54 45.55
C ILE A 292 5.99 16.55 45.80
N ILE A 293 5.61 15.79 44.80
CA ILE A 293 4.54 14.79 44.88
C ILE A 293 5.08 13.36 44.77
N GLY A 294 4.36 12.41 45.35
CA GLY A 294 4.69 10.98 45.22
C GLY A 294 3.85 10.34 44.15
N ASP A 295 4.46 9.78 43.10
CA ASP A 295 3.75 9.07 42.03
C ASP A 295 4.49 7.79 41.62
N GLU A 296 3.81 6.65 41.58
CA GLU A 296 4.43 5.36 41.25
C GLU A 296 4.83 5.24 39.78
N HIS A 297 4.37 6.16 38.92
CA HIS A 297 4.79 6.24 37.53
C HIS A 297 6.26 6.60 37.36
N VAL A 298 6.90 7.24 38.36
CA VAL A 298 8.31 7.61 38.33
C VAL A 298 9.16 6.36 38.48
N ASP A 299 9.94 6.03 37.46
CA ASP A 299 10.95 4.98 37.54
C ASP A 299 12.19 5.52 38.28
N PHE A 300 12.42 5.09 39.51
CA PHE A 300 13.51 5.56 40.34
C PHE A 300 14.87 4.91 40.02
N GLU A 301 14.87 3.89 39.16
CA GLU A 301 16.10 3.30 38.61
C GLU A 301 16.56 4.03 37.32
N PHE A 302 15.67 4.78 36.72
CA PHE A 302 15.95 5.54 35.49
C PHE A 302 16.42 6.98 35.80
N GLY A 303 17.52 7.40 35.22
CA GLY A 303 18.06 8.76 35.33
C GLY A 303 18.35 9.19 36.77
N THR A 304 17.76 10.30 37.23
CA THR A 304 17.93 10.83 38.58
C THR A 304 16.91 10.27 39.58
N GLY A 305 15.87 9.63 39.15
CA GLY A 305 14.71 9.25 39.94
C GLY A 305 13.80 10.43 40.32
N VAL A 306 14.06 11.62 39.79
CA VAL A 306 13.28 12.85 40.01
C VAL A 306 12.75 13.37 38.69
N LEU A 307 11.42 13.42 38.55
CA LEU A 307 10.73 13.81 37.33
C LEU A 307 10.15 15.23 37.51
N LYS A 308 10.43 16.15 36.56
CA LYS A 308 9.66 17.39 36.45
C LYS A 308 8.31 17.08 35.84
N VAL A 309 7.25 17.74 36.29
CA VAL A 309 5.89 17.51 35.80
C VAL A 309 5.35 18.77 35.13
N THR A 310 5.16 18.69 33.82
CA THR A 310 4.66 19.79 32.98
C THR A 310 3.34 19.35 32.31
N PRO A 311 2.20 19.33 32.98
CA PRO A 311 0.98 18.69 32.53
C PRO A 311 0.40 19.25 31.23
N ALA A 312 0.76 20.47 30.84
CA ALA A 312 0.31 21.10 29.60
C ALA A 312 1.13 20.69 28.35
N HIS A 313 2.33 20.07 28.52
CA HIS A 313 3.29 19.85 27.45
C HIS A 313 3.84 18.42 27.34
N ASP A 314 3.32 17.50 28.14
CA ASP A 314 3.66 16.07 28.08
C ASP A 314 2.45 15.22 28.44
N LYS A 315 2.25 14.09 27.72
CA LYS A 315 1.08 13.21 27.88
C LYS A 315 1.11 12.45 29.22
N ALA A 316 2.27 11.93 29.60
CA ALA A 316 2.42 11.24 30.89
C ALA A 316 2.32 12.21 32.06
N ASP A 317 2.91 13.41 31.95
CA ASP A 317 2.79 14.46 32.96
C ASP A 317 1.34 14.96 33.09
N PHE A 318 0.55 14.97 32.01
CA PHE A 318 -0.85 15.29 32.07
C PHE A 318 -1.65 14.29 32.92
N GLU A 319 -1.39 12.99 32.78
CA GLU A 319 -2.02 11.93 33.59
C GLU A 319 -1.62 12.06 35.07
N ILE A 320 -0.36 12.35 35.37
CA ILE A 320 0.12 12.65 36.74
C ILE A 320 -0.63 13.90 37.23
N GLY A 321 -0.71 14.95 36.40
CA GLY A 321 -1.40 16.19 36.74
C GLY A 321 -2.86 15.99 37.10
N GLN A 322 -3.57 15.11 36.39
CA GLN A 322 -4.97 14.75 36.68
C GLN A 322 -5.10 14.02 38.02
N ARG A 323 -4.25 13.02 38.30
CA ARG A 323 -4.25 12.27 39.56
C ARG A 323 -4.03 13.16 40.78
N HIS A 324 -3.11 14.12 40.64
CA HIS A 324 -2.71 15.02 41.71
C HIS A 324 -3.41 16.38 41.67
N LYS A 325 -4.34 16.60 40.74
CA LYS A 325 -5.09 17.86 40.53
C LYS A 325 -4.19 19.09 40.38
N LEU A 326 -3.08 18.92 39.63
CA LEU A 326 -2.13 19.99 39.37
C LEU A 326 -2.69 21.03 38.39
N PRO A 327 -2.26 22.31 38.54
CA PRO A 327 -2.66 23.32 37.55
C PRO A 327 -2.04 23.07 36.19
N LEU A 328 -2.72 23.53 35.15
CA LEU A 328 -2.29 23.40 33.76
C LEU A 328 -1.76 24.76 33.28
N VAL A 329 -0.46 24.86 33.04
CA VAL A 329 0.20 26.08 32.57
C VAL A 329 0.69 25.88 31.14
N ASP A 330 -0.12 26.33 30.15
CA ASP A 330 0.23 26.25 28.72
C ASP A 330 1.11 27.46 28.37
N ILE A 331 2.37 27.21 28.11
CA ILE A 331 3.40 28.23 27.83
C ILE A 331 3.75 28.37 26.35
N MET A 332 3.00 27.70 25.46
CA MET A 332 3.32 27.66 24.05
C MET A 332 2.10 28.04 23.18
N ASN A 333 2.33 28.86 22.16
CA ASN A 333 1.33 29.24 21.16
C ASN A 333 1.08 28.09 20.17
N PRO A 334 -0.04 28.09 19.44
CA PRO A 334 -0.34 27.07 18.44
C PRO A 334 0.70 26.92 17.33
N ASN A 335 1.45 27.96 17.01
CA ASN A 335 2.51 27.96 16.00
C ASN A 335 3.87 27.45 16.53
N GLY A 336 3.95 27.03 17.80
CA GLY A 336 5.17 26.55 18.45
C GLY A 336 6.09 27.63 19.00
N THR A 337 5.67 28.90 19.01
CA THR A 337 6.40 29.95 19.72
C THR A 337 5.99 29.98 21.19
N MET A 338 6.90 30.42 22.06
CA MET A 338 6.63 30.57 23.48
C MET A 338 5.69 31.77 23.70
N ASN A 339 4.74 31.63 24.61
CA ASN A 339 3.85 32.75 24.99
C ASN A 339 4.39 33.52 26.21
N GLU A 340 3.63 34.52 26.67
CA GLU A 340 4.01 35.40 27.79
C GLU A 340 4.22 34.62 29.10
N LEU A 341 3.52 33.50 29.32
CA LEU A 341 3.69 32.66 30.52
C LEU A 341 5.06 31.98 30.61
N ALA A 342 5.76 31.85 29.49
CA ALA A 342 7.14 31.34 29.46
C ALA A 342 8.17 32.33 30.06
N GLY A 343 7.76 33.59 30.27
CA GLY A 343 8.57 34.67 30.82
C GLY A 343 9.32 35.48 29.77
N GLU A 344 9.73 36.70 30.13
CA GLU A 344 10.31 37.71 29.23
C GLU A 344 11.46 37.19 28.37
N SER A 345 12.29 36.31 28.91
CA SER A 345 13.45 35.79 28.19
C SER A 345 13.14 34.76 27.11
N LEU A 346 11.98 34.14 27.14
CA LEU A 346 11.57 33.08 26.20
C LEU A 346 10.36 33.51 25.35
N ALA A 347 9.52 34.44 25.80
CA ALA A 347 8.31 34.84 25.08
C ALA A 347 8.61 35.32 23.67
N GLY A 348 7.79 34.84 22.69
CA GLY A 348 7.91 35.16 21.27
C GLY A 348 8.94 34.35 20.51
N LEU A 349 9.85 33.61 21.17
CA LEU A 349 10.87 32.78 20.52
C LEU A 349 10.25 31.47 20.01
N ASP A 350 10.84 30.92 18.95
CA ASP A 350 10.57 29.52 18.53
C ASP A 350 11.03 28.56 19.64
N ARG A 351 10.31 27.46 19.84
CA ARG A 351 10.58 26.49 20.90
C ARG A 351 12.03 25.96 20.92
N PHE A 352 12.69 25.82 19.79
CA PHE A 352 14.08 25.33 19.72
C PHE A 352 15.08 26.44 20.04
N GLU A 353 14.78 27.66 19.65
CA GLU A 353 15.54 28.84 20.07
C GLU A 353 15.38 29.08 21.57
N ALA A 354 14.14 29.01 22.08
CA ALA A 354 13.85 29.07 23.49
C ALA A 354 14.57 27.99 24.31
N ARG A 355 14.74 26.79 23.78
CA ARG A 355 15.53 25.71 24.40
C ARG A 355 16.98 26.15 24.64
N SER A 356 17.60 26.72 23.59
CA SER A 356 18.99 27.20 23.70
C SER A 356 19.12 28.31 24.74
N ILE A 357 18.21 29.28 24.74
CA ILE A 357 18.18 30.37 25.70
C ILE A 357 17.90 29.85 27.13
N ALA A 358 16.98 28.89 27.28
CA ALA A 358 16.72 28.29 28.61
C ALA A 358 17.97 27.64 29.20
N VAL A 359 18.78 26.92 28.39
CA VAL A 359 20.05 26.34 28.81
C VAL A 359 21.05 27.42 29.26
N GLU A 360 21.16 28.52 28.49
CA GLU A 360 22.01 29.65 28.86
C GLU A 360 21.59 30.23 30.20
N ARG A 361 20.30 30.42 30.43
CA ARG A 361 19.78 30.94 31.72
C ARG A 361 20.02 29.99 32.87
N LEU A 362 19.94 28.67 32.68
CA LEU A 362 20.32 27.70 33.72
C LEU A 362 21.80 27.76 34.04
N LYS A 363 22.69 28.02 33.06
CA LYS A 363 24.12 28.25 33.27
C LYS A 363 24.39 29.52 34.08
N GLU A 364 23.75 30.63 33.70
CA GLU A 364 23.89 31.93 34.41
C GLU A 364 23.44 31.83 35.86
N LEU A 365 22.37 31.09 36.13
CA LEU A 365 21.90 30.82 37.50
C LEU A 365 22.82 29.85 38.29
N GLY A 366 23.79 29.21 37.64
CA GLY A 366 24.69 28.22 38.27
C GLY A 366 23.97 26.93 38.68
N VAL A 367 22.80 26.66 38.11
CA VAL A 367 21.99 25.45 38.39
C VAL A 367 22.12 24.36 37.35
N LEU A 368 22.67 24.62 36.18
CA LEU A 368 22.99 23.56 35.22
C LEU A 368 24.15 22.70 35.72
N VAL A 369 23.95 21.40 35.78
CA VAL A 369 24.95 20.44 36.30
C VAL A 369 25.74 19.80 35.16
N GLU A 370 25.05 19.31 34.13
CA GLU A 370 25.66 18.59 33.02
C GLU A 370 24.81 18.66 31.75
N GLU A 371 25.46 18.67 30.60
CA GLU A 371 24.86 18.48 29.28
C GLU A 371 25.39 17.17 28.69
N LYS A 372 24.54 16.16 28.57
CA LYS A 372 24.93 14.82 28.13
C LYS A 372 24.35 14.51 26.76
N PRO A 373 25.16 14.14 25.75
CA PRO A 373 24.63 13.71 24.49
C PRO A 373 23.60 12.59 24.69
N TYR A 374 22.41 12.73 24.05
CA TYR A 374 21.30 11.80 24.20
C TYR A 374 20.58 11.64 22.89
N GLU A 375 20.25 10.40 22.56
CA GLU A 375 19.44 10.08 21.38
C GLU A 375 18.11 9.50 21.86
N ASN A 376 17.01 10.09 21.41
CA ASN A 376 15.65 9.64 21.72
C ASN A 376 14.76 9.64 20.49
N ASN A 377 13.69 8.85 20.53
CA ASN A 377 12.67 8.88 19.51
C ASN A 377 11.71 10.04 19.76
N VAL A 378 11.57 10.91 18.77
CA VAL A 378 10.66 12.06 18.79
C VAL A 378 9.58 11.85 17.76
N GLY A 379 8.33 12.17 18.13
CA GLY A 379 7.18 12.14 17.21
C GLY A 379 7.27 13.28 16.20
N PHE A 380 7.10 12.96 14.91
CA PHE A 380 7.07 13.90 13.81
C PHE A 380 5.72 13.87 13.11
N SER A 381 5.24 15.02 12.70
CA SER A 381 4.08 15.13 11.81
C SER A 381 4.40 14.49 10.45
N GLN A 382 3.68 13.44 10.06
CA GLN A 382 3.87 12.72 8.80
C GLN A 382 3.82 13.65 7.56
N ARG A 383 3.02 14.72 7.60
CA ARG A 383 2.80 15.62 6.45
C ARG A 383 3.70 16.85 6.43
N ALA A 384 4.03 17.37 7.59
CA ALA A 384 4.85 18.58 7.71
C ALA A 384 6.34 18.26 7.93
N ASP A 385 6.65 17.04 8.35
CA ASP A 385 8.00 16.56 8.68
C ASP A 385 8.71 17.43 9.74
N VAL A 386 7.95 17.80 10.77
CA VAL A 386 8.43 18.57 11.92
C VAL A 386 8.04 17.88 13.21
N PRO A 387 8.81 18.06 14.29
CA PRO A 387 8.45 17.54 15.61
C PRO A 387 7.08 18.07 16.04
N ILE A 388 6.24 17.17 16.54
CA ILE A 388 4.93 17.53 17.12
C ILE A 388 5.11 18.08 18.53
N GLU A 389 4.04 18.76 19.00
CA GLU A 389 3.92 19.21 20.40
C GLU A 389 2.70 18.56 21.06
N PRO A 390 2.85 17.88 22.20
CA PRO A 390 1.71 17.55 23.03
C PRO A 390 1.02 18.83 23.50
N ARG A 391 -0.28 18.97 23.22
CA ARG A 391 -1.03 20.18 23.54
C ARG A 391 -2.41 19.85 24.08
N LEU A 392 -2.79 20.52 25.14
CA LEU A 392 -4.15 20.44 25.65
C LEU A 392 -5.10 21.25 24.77
N SER A 393 -6.03 20.57 24.13
CA SER A 393 -6.98 21.23 23.22
C SER A 393 -8.38 20.64 23.36
N GLU A 394 -9.38 21.50 23.15
CA GLU A 394 -10.76 21.06 23.06
C GLU A 394 -11.03 20.60 21.62
N GLN A 395 -11.34 19.32 21.46
CA GLN A 395 -11.48 18.67 20.16
C GLN A 395 -12.74 17.81 20.13
N TRP A 396 -13.15 17.39 18.92
CA TRP A 396 -14.18 16.38 18.73
C TRP A 396 -13.53 14.99 18.66
N PHE A 397 -14.10 14.06 19.41
CA PHE A 397 -13.64 12.67 19.52
C PHE A 397 -14.75 11.71 19.14
N LEU A 398 -14.33 10.58 18.54
CA LEU A 398 -15.19 9.43 18.23
C LEU A 398 -14.74 8.23 19.05
N LYS A 399 -15.67 7.67 19.85
CA LYS A 399 -15.57 6.30 20.38
C LYS A 399 -15.92 5.36 19.23
N TYR A 400 -14.98 4.49 18.88
CA TYR A 400 -15.19 3.61 17.73
C TYR A 400 -16.39 2.68 17.90
N PRO A 401 -17.30 2.62 16.89
CA PRO A 401 -18.41 1.65 16.90
C PRO A 401 -17.92 0.25 16.50
N ALA A 402 -18.72 -0.76 16.79
CA ALA A 402 -18.61 -2.13 16.27
C ALA A 402 -17.22 -2.79 16.39
N VAL A 403 -16.45 -2.47 17.44
CA VAL A 403 -15.06 -2.97 17.61
C VAL A 403 -15.01 -4.49 17.74
N GLU A 404 -15.90 -5.08 18.53
CA GLU A 404 -15.89 -6.54 18.76
C GLU A 404 -16.31 -7.31 17.51
N GLN A 405 -17.31 -6.82 16.75
CA GLN A 405 -17.69 -7.40 15.46
C GLN A 405 -16.52 -7.32 14.47
N SER A 406 -15.81 -6.19 14.45
CA SER A 406 -14.64 -5.96 13.59
C SER A 406 -13.47 -6.89 13.91
N LYS A 407 -13.27 -7.26 15.19
CA LYS A 407 -12.29 -8.29 15.57
C LYS A 407 -12.71 -9.68 15.11
N ALA A 408 -13.99 -10.02 15.30
CA ALA A 408 -14.51 -11.36 15.04
C ALA A 408 -14.60 -11.69 13.55
N CYS A 409 -14.70 -10.69 12.67
CA CYS A 409 -14.95 -10.90 11.24
C CYS A 409 -13.72 -11.31 10.43
N VAL A 410 -12.50 -11.11 10.94
CA VAL A 410 -11.27 -11.45 10.22
C VAL A 410 -10.84 -12.88 10.55
N GLU A 411 -10.59 -13.68 9.51
CA GLU A 411 -10.05 -15.03 9.66
C GLU A 411 -8.67 -14.98 10.32
N GLN A 412 -8.52 -15.70 11.44
CA GLN A 412 -7.26 -15.79 12.18
C GLN A 412 -6.43 -16.96 11.65
N SER A 413 -5.11 -16.78 11.56
CA SER A 413 -4.21 -17.88 11.26
C SER A 413 -4.14 -18.83 12.46
N ASP A 414 -4.49 -20.10 12.28
CA ASP A 414 -4.08 -21.16 13.21
C ASP A 414 -2.55 -21.35 13.06
N ASP A 415 -1.81 -21.10 14.13
CA ASP A 415 -0.34 -21.27 14.15
C ASP A 415 0.09 -22.75 14.00
N SER A 416 -0.86 -23.69 13.92
CA SER A 416 -0.63 -25.13 13.73
C SER A 416 -0.39 -25.54 12.27
N GLU A 417 -0.67 -24.69 11.27
CA GLU A 417 -0.47 -24.99 9.84
C GLU A 417 0.71 -24.26 9.21
N GLY A 418 1.83 -24.27 9.88
CA GLY A 418 3.13 -23.91 9.29
C GLY A 418 3.69 -25.07 8.45
N ARG A 419 2.95 -25.59 7.47
CA ARG A 419 3.42 -26.43 6.35
C ARG A 419 2.25 -26.79 5.44
N VAL A 420 2.02 -26.00 4.43
CA VAL A 420 1.31 -26.50 3.25
C VAL A 420 2.32 -26.71 2.12
N THR A 421 3.01 -27.83 2.22
CA THR A 421 3.51 -28.54 1.05
C THR A 421 2.64 -29.79 0.90
N ARG A 422 1.51 -29.70 0.27
CA ARG A 422 0.84 -30.84 -0.35
C ARG A 422 0.46 -30.48 -1.76
N VAL A 423 1.27 -30.97 -2.68
CA VAL A 423 0.83 -31.27 -4.03
C VAL A 423 -0.29 -32.31 -3.87
N PRO A 424 -1.51 -32.09 -4.38
CA PRO A 424 -2.53 -33.11 -4.34
C PRO A 424 -2.07 -34.32 -5.14
N ASN A 425 -2.05 -35.49 -4.50
CA ASN A 425 -1.87 -36.74 -5.20
C ASN A 425 -2.99 -36.90 -6.25
N SER A 426 -2.59 -37.35 -7.43
CA SER A 426 -3.43 -37.76 -8.54
C SER A 426 -4.52 -38.76 -8.05
N GLY A 427 -5.74 -38.27 -7.84
CA GLY A 427 -6.86 -39.11 -7.44
C GLY A 427 -8.06 -38.44 -6.79
N GLU A 428 -7.97 -37.17 -6.38
CA GLU A 428 -9.14 -36.44 -5.87
C GLU A 428 -9.82 -35.69 -7.02
N LYS A 429 -11.10 -35.98 -7.23
CA LYS A 429 -11.95 -35.36 -8.24
C LYS A 429 -11.84 -33.84 -8.14
N SER A 430 -11.32 -33.21 -9.19
CA SER A 430 -11.25 -31.75 -9.32
C SER A 430 -12.66 -31.17 -9.35
N GLN A 431 -13.09 -30.62 -8.21
CA GLN A 431 -14.16 -29.63 -8.22
C GLN A 431 -13.61 -28.36 -8.88
N GLY A 432 -14.37 -27.81 -9.82
CA GLY A 432 -13.96 -26.81 -10.77
C GLY A 432 -13.21 -25.60 -10.16
N LEU A 433 -12.02 -25.35 -10.67
CA LEU A 433 -11.09 -24.26 -10.35
C LEU A 433 -11.56 -22.89 -10.93
N SER A 434 -12.80 -22.48 -10.74
CA SER A 434 -13.28 -21.22 -11.30
C SER A 434 -13.91 -20.23 -10.33
N GLU A 435 -13.90 -20.50 -9.04
CA GLU A 435 -14.50 -19.57 -8.07
C GLU A 435 -13.44 -19.06 -7.10
N LEU A 436 -13.27 -17.74 -7.08
CA LEU A 436 -12.89 -17.02 -5.87
C LEU A 436 -13.97 -17.34 -4.83
N VAL A 437 -13.79 -18.44 -4.10
CA VAL A 437 -14.77 -18.94 -3.15
C VAL A 437 -14.90 -17.90 -2.04
N PRO A 438 -16.11 -17.34 -1.79
CA PRO A 438 -16.31 -16.53 -0.60
C PRO A 438 -15.91 -17.37 0.62
N PRO A 439 -15.40 -16.75 1.70
CA PRO A 439 -15.03 -17.47 2.91
C PRO A 439 -16.20 -18.36 3.33
N LYS A 440 -15.96 -19.65 3.51
CA LYS A 440 -17.02 -20.63 3.83
C LYS A 440 -17.80 -20.32 5.12
N ASP A 441 -17.24 -19.46 5.95
CA ASP A 441 -17.73 -19.06 7.27
C ASP A 441 -18.20 -17.60 7.35
N GLY A 442 -18.26 -16.88 6.23
CA GLY A 442 -18.62 -15.44 6.19
C GLY A 442 -17.55 -14.50 6.75
N LYS A 443 -16.33 -14.98 7.00
CA LYS A 443 -15.21 -14.15 7.48
C LYS A 443 -14.45 -13.50 6.36
N MET A 444 -13.81 -12.37 6.68
CA MET A 444 -12.92 -11.64 5.79
C MET A 444 -11.52 -12.27 5.79
N ARG A 445 -10.86 -12.30 4.62
CA ARG A 445 -9.51 -12.81 4.48
C ARG A 445 -8.51 -11.70 4.17
N PHE A 446 -7.37 -11.75 4.86
CA PHE A 446 -6.23 -10.87 4.60
C PHE A 446 -5.14 -11.61 3.82
N HIS A 447 -4.64 -10.98 2.76
CA HIS A 447 -3.57 -11.52 1.90
C HIS A 447 -2.35 -10.57 1.92
N PRO A 448 -1.21 -10.94 2.53
CA PRO A 448 -0.97 -12.18 3.29
C PRO A 448 -1.62 -12.15 4.69
N GLN A 449 -1.96 -13.33 5.19
CA GLN A 449 -2.72 -13.53 6.44
C GLN A 449 -2.03 -12.99 7.71
N ARG A 450 -0.70 -12.84 7.70
CA ARG A 450 0.06 -12.27 8.83
C ARG A 450 -0.47 -10.92 9.32
N TRP A 451 -1.11 -10.13 8.45
CA TRP A 451 -1.68 -8.83 8.80
C TRP A 451 -2.90 -8.93 9.74
N ALA A 452 -3.55 -10.08 9.84
CA ALA A 452 -4.64 -10.29 10.79
C ALA A 452 -4.18 -10.16 12.25
N LYS A 453 -2.96 -10.64 12.59
CA LYS A 453 -2.38 -10.47 13.93
C LYS A 453 -2.12 -9.00 14.26
N VAL A 454 -1.57 -8.24 13.30
CA VAL A 454 -1.29 -6.81 13.47
C VAL A 454 -2.59 -6.02 13.63
N TYR A 455 -3.60 -6.33 12.84
CA TYR A 455 -4.93 -5.76 12.91
C TYR A 455 -5.58 -5.98 14.28
N ASN A 456 -5.58 -7.22 14.78
CA ASN A 456 -6.17 -7.56 16.09
C ASN A 456 -5.46 -6.89 17.26
N HIS A 457 -4.12 -6.81 17.22
CA HIS A 457 -3.36 -6.14 18.25
C HIS A 457 -3.75 -4.67 18.36
N TRP A 458 -3.92 -3.99 17.24
CA TRP A 458 -4.34 -2.58 17.22
C TRP A 458 -5.76 -2.40 17.77
N LEU A 459 -6.72 -3.22 17.34
CA LEU A 459 -8.10 -3.15 17.84
C LEU A 459 -8.21 -3.41 19.36
N THR A 460 -7.31 -4.22 19.91
CA THR A 460 -7.30 -4.49 21.35
C THR A 460 -6.88 -3.27 22.17
N ASN A 461 -6.04 -2.40 21.59
CA ASN A 461 -5.48 -1.21 22.24
C ASN A 461 -6.07 0.11 21.68
N ILE A 462 -7.21 0.03 21.00
CA ILE A 462 -7.79 1.17 20.28
C ILE A 462 -8.19 2.30 21.25
N GLN A 463 -7.81 3.53 20.88
CA GLN A 463 -8.14 4.76 21.62
C GLN A 463 -9.19 5.57 20.86
N ASP A 464 -9.90 6.46 21.56
CA ASP A 464 -10.86 7.37 20.91
C ASP A 464 -10.17 8.23 19.85
N TRP A 465 -10.80 8.33 18.71
CA TRP A 465 -10.25 9.02 17.54
C TRP A 465 -10.55 10.52 17.60
N CYS A 466 -9.52 11.37 17.58
CA CYS A 466 -9.66 12.80 17.40
C CYS A 466 -10.04 13.11 15.95
N ILE A 467 -11.29 13.52 15.71
CA ILE A 467 -11.86 13.71 14.36
C ILE A 467 -11.87 15.16 13.87
N SER A 468 -11.55 16.14 14.71
CA SER A 468 -11.52 17.55 14.31
C SER A 468 -10.13 17.99 13.84
N ARG A 469 -10.10 18.85 12.83
CA ARG A 469 -8.89 19.47 12.28
C ARG A 469 -9.11 20.97 12.08
N GLN A 470 -8.14 21.78 12.49
CA GLN A 470 -8.14 23.23 12.38
C GLN A 470 -7.69 23.66 10.99
N LEU A 471 -8.36 23.14 9.98
CA LEU A 471 -8.11 23.39 8.57
C LEU A 471 -9.28 24.18 7.94
N TRP A 472 -9.05 24.72 6.75
CA TRP A 472 -10.11 25.31 5.94
C TRP A 472 -10.64 24.37 4.88
N TRP A 473 -9.79 23.45 4.39
CA TRP A 473 -10.12 22.45 3.36
C TRP A 473 -10.53 21.12 3.98
N GLY A 474 -11.76 20.70 3.71
CA GLY A 474 -12.35 19.47 4.20
C GLY A 474 -13.84 19.65 4.53
N HIS A 475 -14.47 18.58 5.01
CA HIS A 475 -15.87 18.57 5.46
C HIS A 475 -16.00 19.38 6.76
N ARG A 476 -16.62 20.53 6.69
CA ARG A 476 -16.85 21.33 7.88
C ARG A 476 -17.77 20.60 8.86
N ILE A 477 -17.42 20.62 10.14
CA ILE A 477 -18.20 19.93 11.19
C ILE A 477 -19.62 20.47 11.18
N PRO A 478 -20.66 19.58 11.07
CA PRO A 478 -22.05 20.00 10.90
C PRO A 478 -22.71 20.32 12.25
N VAL A 479 -22.08 21.20 13.02
CA VAL A 479 -22.53 21.60 14.36
C VAL A 479 -22.56 23.10 14.45
N TRP A 480 -23.68 23.63 14.94
CA TRP A 480 -23.89 25.04 15.22
C TRP A 480 -24.05 25.24 16.73
N THR A 481 -23.40 26.26 17.28
CA THR A 481 -23.40 26.57 18.69
C THR A 481 -23.80 27.98 18.96
N LYS A 482 -24.53 28.21 20.06
CA LYS A 482 -24.86 29.53 20.57
C LYS A 482 -24.81 29.51 22.10
N ARG A 483 -24.16 30.53 22.71
CA ARG A 483 -24.28 30.79 24.13
C ARG A 483 -25.48 31.71 24.35
N VAL A 484 -26.35 31.32 25.25
CA VAL A 484 -27.60 32.06 25.53
C VAL A 484 -27.78 32.23 27.03
N ASN A 485 -28.26 33.38 27.42
CA ASN A 485 -28.70 33.62 28.79
C ASN A 485 -30.22 33.44 28.83
N LEU A 486 -30.68 32.25 29.26
CA LEU A 486 -32.08 31.87 29.22
C LEU A 486 -32.78 32.26 30.52
N ASN A 487 -33.96 32.89 30.39
CA ASN A 487 -34.95 33.08 31.45
C ASN A 487 -36.36 32.76 30.90
N SER A 488 -37.36 32.73 31.76
CA SER A 488 -38.72 32.37 31.40
C SER A 488 -39.39 33.28 30.35
N GLU A 489 -38.82 34.45 30.10
CA GLU A 489 -39.42 35.45 29.22
C GLU A 489 -38.71 35.59 27.86
N ASN A 490 -37.40 35.28 27.79
CA ASN A 490 -36.59 35.59 26.59
C ASN A 490 -36.24 34.36 25.70
N TRP A 491 -36.51 33.13 26.13
CA TRP A 491 -36.02 31.93 25.43
C TRP A 491 -36.48 31.82 23.97
N LYS A 492 -37.75 32.22 23.62
CA LYS A 492 -38.26 32.23 22.24
C LYS A 492 -37.49 33.21 21.35
N ARG A 493 -37.17 34.37 21.88
CA ARG A 493 -36.39 35.37 21.18
C ARG A 493 -34.94 34.89 20.95
N GLU A 494 -34.35 34.28 21.96
CA GLU A 494 -32.97 33.85 21.92
C GLU A 494 -32.74 32.59 21.04
N LEU A 495 -33.71 31.65 20.99
CA LEU A 495 -33.60 30.41 20.27
C LEU A 495 -34.34 30.42 18.92
N GLY A 496 -35.20 31.37 18.66
CA GLY A 496 -35.98 31.50 17.42
C GLY A 496 -37.38 30.91 17.51
N GLU A 497 -38.29 31.39 16.64
CA GLU A 497 -39.71 31.02 16.65
C GLU A 497 -39.99 29.54 16.38
N ASN A 498 -39.11 28.88 15.61
CA ASN A 498 -39.25 27.47 15.23
C ASN A 498 -38.65 26.50 16.25
N TRP A 499 -38.17 26.97 17.40
CA TRP A 499 -37.48 26.16 18.39
C TRP A 499 -38.26 24.93 18.86
N GLU A 500 -39.56 25.10 19.13
CA GLU A 500 -40.42 23.98 19.58
C GLU A 500 -40.53 22.89 18.50
N GLN A 501 -40.60 23.25 17.23
CA GLN A 501 -40.64 22.28 16.11
C GLN A 501 -39.28 21.56 15.92
N LEU A 502 -38.20 22.24 16.24
CA LEU A 502 -36.86 21.73 16.17
C LEU A 502 -36.64 20.66 17.25
N VAL A 503 -36.97 20.96 18.51
CA VAL A 503 -36.77 20.09 19.64
C VAL A 503 -37.70 18.85 19.59
N ASN A 504 -38.94 19.00 19.16
CA ASN A 504 -39.88 17.85 19.05
C ASN A 504 -39.70 17.03 17.77
N GLY A 505 -38.68 17.31 16.95
CA GLY A 505 -38.36 16.62 15.71
C GLY A 505 -39.36 16.84 14.54
N ALA A 506 -40.36 17.73 14.70
CA ALA A 506 -41.33 18.06 13.63
C ALA A 506 -40.64 18.70 12.44
N LEU A 507 -39.68 19.58 12.72
CA LEU A 507 -38.88 20.23 11.71
C LEU A 507 -37.98 19.24 10.95
N ALA A 508 -37.29 18.35 11.66
CA ALA A 508 -36.47 17.31 11.06
C ALA A 508 -37.26 16.41 10.07
N ARG A 509 -38.45 15.98 10.48
CA ARG A 509 -39.37 15.21 9.60
C ARG A 509 -39.84 16.02 8.38
N ARG A 510 -40.10 17.31 8.56
CA ARG A 510 -40.57 18.19 7.48
C ARG A 510 -39.51 18.43 6.40
N ILE A 511 -38.23 18.56 6.79
CA ILE A 511 -37.12 18.85 5.88
C ILE A 511 -36.36 17.57 5.44
N GLY A 512 -36.73 16.39 5.97
CA GLY A 512 -36.05 15.14 5.64
C GLY A 512 -34.60 15.07 6.09
N ALA A 513 -34.26 15.72 7.21
CA ALA A 513 -32.92 15.78 7.75
C ALA A 513 -32.86 15.19 9.17
N SER A 514 -31.68 14.78 9.59
CA SER A 514 -31.39 14.44 10.99
C SER A 514 -31.03 15.71 11.74
N ILE A 515 -31.61 15.91 12.90
CA ILE A 515 -31.29 17.03 13.80
C ILE A 515 -31.14 16.49 15.21
N GLU A 516 -30.06 16.85 15.88
CA GLU A 516 -29.83 16.59 17.30
C GLU A 516 -29.57 17.90 18.02
N VAL A 517 -30.23 18.09 19.13
CA VAL A 517 -30.11 19.29 19.96
C VAL A 517 -29.68 18.91 21.36
N ARG A 518 -28.58 19.50 21.86
CA ARG A 518 -28.12 19.35 23.24
C ARG A 518 -27.91 20.70 23.89
N ILE A 519 -28.20 20.79 25.17
CA ILE A 519 -28.04 22.00 25.96
C ILE A 519 -27.20 21.68 27.18
N PHE A 520 -26.18 22.50 27.42
CA PHE A 520 -25.28 22.39 28.54
C PHE A 520 -25.34 23.65 29.40
N GLU A 521 -25.31 23.50 30.71
CA GLU A 521 -25.11 24.63 31.61
C GLU A 521 -23.67 25.16 31.44
N ALA A 522 -23.52 26.45 31.16
CA ALA A 522 -22.23 26.99 30.76
C ALA A 522 -21.15 26.97 31.88
N LYS A 523 -21.58 26.98 33.17
CA LYS A 523 -20.66 26.94 34.32
C LYS A 523 -20.21 25.55 34.68
N SER A 524 -21.14 24.58 34.70
CA SER A 524 -20.87 23.22 35.13
C SER A 524 -20.47 22.29 33.98
N GLY A 525 -20.85 22.64 32.73
CA GLY A 525 -20.72 21.77 31.56
C GLY A 525 -21.65 20.53 31.61
N ILE A 526 -22.59 20.51 32.54
CA ILE A 526 -23.58 19.43 32.69
C ILE A 526 -24.64 19.55 31.61
N GLU A 527 -24.92 18.44 30.90
CA GLU A 527 -26.01 18.36 29.95
C GLU A 527 -27.37 18.44 30.67
N VAL A 528 -28.23 19.33 30.17
CA VAL A 528 -29.57 19.50 30.69
C VAL A 528 -30.54 18.69 29.86
N GLU A 529 -31.12 17.62 30.42
CA GLU A 529 -32.17 16.86 29.76
C GLU A 529 -33.40 17.76 29.49
N LEU A 530 -33.72 17.92 28.24
CA LEU A 530 -34.96 18.52 27.79
C LEU A 530 -36.02 17.44 27.73
N GLY A 531 -36.89 17.37 28.73
CA GLY A 531 -38.09 16.52 28.68
C GLY A 531 -38.95 16.89 27.47
N LEU A 532 -39.04 16.03 26.48
CA LEU A 532 -39.75 16.21 25.21
C LEU A 532 -41.24 16.55 25.37
N GLU A 533 -41.87 16.26 26.53
CA GLU A 533 -43.31 16.47 26.76
C GLU A 533 -43.67 17.77 27.52
N LYS A 534 -42.70 18.39 28.15
CA LYS A 534 -42.93 19.65 28.90
C LYS A 534 -41.70 20.56 28.74
N PHE A 535 -41.61 21.24 27.60
CA PHE A 535 -40.85 22.47 27.56
C PHE A 535 -41.56 23.50 28.42
N THR A 536 -41.56 23.28 29.72
CA THR A 536 -41.80 24.36 30.66
C THR A 536 -40.57 25.23 30.61
N PRO A 537 -40.69 26.46 30.10
CA PRO A 537 -39.59 27.38 30.08
C PRO A 537 -38.98 27.43 31.47
N VAL A 538 -37.66 27.46 31.49
CA VAL A 538 -36.77 27.74 32.59
C VAL A 538 -37.56 28.28 33.76
N THR A 539 -37.85 27.49 34.75
CA THR A 539 -38.48 27.97 35.99
C THR A 539 -37.52 28.94 36.66
N SER A 540 -38.00 29.75 37.55
CA SER A 540 -37.16 30.75 38.27
C SER A 540 -35.92 30.14 38.98
N LYS A 541 -35.83 28.82 39.08
CA LYS A 541 -34.70 28.09 39.60
C LYS A 541 -33.58 27.81 38.56
N ASN A 542 -33.86 27.90 37.26
CA ASN A 542 -32.94 27.54 36.16
C ASN A 542 -32.55 28.76 35.30
N GLN A 543 -32.51 29.97 35.86
CA GLN A 543 -31.93 31.12 35.15
C GLN A 543 -30.43 30.96 35.09
N GLY A 544 -29.82 31.05 33.87
CA GLY A 544 -28.39 30.90 33.72
C GLY A 544 -27.90 31.00 32.28
N GLU A 545 -26.60 30.93 32.13
CA GLU A 545 -25.94 30.88 30.84
C GLU A 545 -25.86 29.42 30.38
N TYR A 546 -26.32 29.16 29.14
CA TYR A 546 -26.35 27.84 28.52
C TYR A 546 -25.61 27.85 27.17
N LEU A 547 -24.98 26.73 26.86
CA LEU A 547 -24.45 26.41 25.56
C LEU A 547 -25.44 25.51 24.83
N VAL A 548 -26.04 26.01 23.76
CA VAL A 548 -26.94 25.28 22.89
C VAL A 548 -26.14 24.74 21.71
N ILE A 549 -26.20 23.43 21.46
CA ILE A 549 -25.51 22.71 20.39
C ILE A 549 -26.55 22.11 19.48
N ILE A 550 -26.48 22.37 18.17
CA ILE A 550 -27.33 21.79 17.13
C ILE A 550 -26.47 21.09 16.12
N ALA A 551 -26.57 19.75 16.00
CA ALA A 551 -25.96 18.96 14.96
C ALA A 551 -27.01 18.61 13.90
N THR A 552 -26.72 18.84 12.61
CA THR A 552 -27.66 18.57 11.53
C THR A 552 -26.97 18.22 10.21
N ASP A 553 -27.59 17.32 9.44
CA ASP A 553 -27.25 16.99 8.06
C ASP A 553 -28.15 17.72 7.02
N ALA A 554 -28.88 18.75 7.48
CA ALA A 554 -29.74 19.54 6.62
C ALA A 554 -28.95 20.24 5.51
N VAL A 555 -29.37 20.04 4.27
CA VAL A 555 -28.80 20.69 3.08
C VAL A 555 -29.62 21.95 2.76
N PRO A 556 -28.98 23.03 2.34
CA PRO A 556 -29.70 24.21 1.84
C PRO A 556 -30.69 23.80 0.72
N ASN A 557 -31.94 24.19 0.86
CA ASN A 557 -33.00 24.03 -0.11
C ASN A 557 -33.37 25.38 -0.68
N PRO A 558 -33.63 25.54 -1.99
CA PRO A 558 -34.02 26.81 -2.59
C PRO A 558 -35.20 27.51 -1.90
N ASP A 559 -36.14 26.72 -1.36
CA ASP A 559 -37.33 27.25 -0.71
C ASP A 559 -37.11 27.56 0.79
N TRP A 560 -36.12 26.97 1.43
CA TRP A 560 -35.80 27.18 2.83
C TRP A 560 -34.44 26.59 3.23
N ASP A 561 -33.58 27.46 3.73
CA ASP A 561 -32.26 27.08 4.21
C ASP A 561 -32.22 27.11 5.75
N PHE A 562 -32.25 25.90 6.35
CA PHE A 562 -32.21 25.75 7.80
C PHE A 562 -30.89 26.25 8.41
N THR A 563 -29.78 25.93 7.77
CA THR A 563 -28.45 26.33 8.28
C THR A 563 -28.25 27.83 8.27
N SER A 564 -28.68 28.54 7.21
CA SER A 564 -28.72 30.00 7.17
C SER A 564 -29.69 30.58 8.18
N SER A 565 -30.79 29.90 8.50
CA SER A 565 -31.70 30.34 9.57
C SER A 565 -31.03 30.25 10.94
N LEU A 566 -30.23 29.24 11.21
CA LEU A 566 -29.46 29.14 12.45
C LEU A 566 -28.47 30.30 12.58
N GLU A 567 -27.74 30.60 11.52
CA GLU A 567 -26.79 31.72 11.51
C GLU A 567 -27.45 33.08 11.70
N LYS A 568 -28.60 33.31 11.06
CA LYS A 568 -29.43 34.55 11.28
C LYS A 568 -29.91 34.67 12.72
N ASN A 569 -30.11 33.54 13.42
CA ASN A 569 -30.46 33.51 14.83
C ASN A 569 -29.23 33.55 15.76
N GLY A 570 -28.04 33.84 15.24
CA GLY A 570 -26.83 34.04 16.01
C GLY A 570 -26.10 32.71 16.41
N PHE A 571 -26.45 31.61 15.80
CA PHE A 571 -25.66 30.38 15.93
C PHE A 571 -24.43 30.43 15.02
N THR A 572 -23.32 29.91 15.50
CA THR A 572 -22.07 29.88 14.74
C THR A 572 -21.71 28.41 14.46
N GLN A 573 -21.47 28.10 13.17
CA GLN A 573 -21.00 26.79 12.80
C GLN A 573 -19.58 26.59 13.31
N ASP A 574 -19.26 25.35 13.77
CA ASP A 574 -17.92 24.97 14.17
C ASP A 574 -16.92 25.30 13.06
N PRO A 575 -15.80 26.00 13.35
CA PRO A 575 -14.83 26.41 12.33
C PRO A 575 -13.99 25.24 11.80
N ASP A 576 -13.91 24.13 12.54
CA ASP A 576 -13.08 23.00 12.22
C ASP A 576 -13.69 22.12 11.12
N VAL A 577 -12.85 21.36 10.46
CA VAL A 577 -13.26 20.32 9.51
C VAL A 577 -13.00 18.93 10.09
N LEU A 578 -13.68 17.94 9.55
CA LEU A 578 -13.46 16.54 9.90
C LEU A 578 -12.14 16.03 9.32
N ASP A 579 -11.53 15.09 10.04
CA ASP A 579 -10.39 14.33 9.54
C ASP A 579 -10.71 13.68 8.19
N THR A 580 -9.78 13.69 7.26
CA THR A 580 -9.88 13.06 5.94
C THR A 580 -10.40 11.62 6.04
N TRP A 581 -9.90 10.85 7.00
CA TRP A 581 -10.31 9.46 7.18
C TRP A 581 -11.76 9.29 7.64
N PHE A 582 -12.36 10.34 8.24
CA PHE A 582 -13.78 10.33 8.61
C PHE A 582 -14.70 10.39 7.38
N SER A 583 -14.25 10.89 6.26
CA SER A 583 -14.97 10.74 4.99
C SER A 583 -14.59 9.41 4.31
N SER A 584 -13.29 9.09 4.23
CA SER A 584 -12.80 7.97 3.45
C SER A 584 -13.23 6.59 3.98
N TRP A 585 -13.57 6.46 5.28
CA TRP A 585 -14.05 5.19 5.85
C TRP A 585 -15.44 4.76 5.35
N LEU A 586 -16.18 5.68 4.71
CA LEU A 586 -17.50 5.40 4.14
C LEU A 586 -17.41 4.91 2.68
N TRP A 587 -16.20 4.89 2.11
CA TRP A 587 -15.96 4.69 0.69
C TRP A 587 -16.67 3.48 0.07
N PRO A 588 -16.71 2.27 0.70
CA PRO A 588 -17.32 1.09 0.09
C PRO A 588 -18.83 1.20 -0.17
N PHE A 589 -19.56 2.01 0.58
CA PHE A 589 -21.02 2.09 0.47
C PHE A 589 -21.51 3.50 0.08
N ALA A 590 -20.86 4.56 0.53
CA ALA A 590 -21.25 5.92 0.13
C ALA A 590 -21.05 6.15 -1.38
N THR A 591 -20.02 5.54 -1.99
CA THR A 591 -19.78 5.59 -3.44
C THR A 591 -20.86 4.88 -4.25
N MET A 592 -21.59 3.95 -3.63
CA MET A 592 -22.68 3.19 -4.25
C MET A 592 -24.07 3.80 -3.97
N GLY A 593 -24.11 5.00 -3.35
CA GLY A 593 -25.31 5.79 -3.16
C GLY A 593 -25.95 5.72 -1.78
N TRP A 594 -25.34 5.06 -0.78
CA TRP A 594 -25.84 5.12 0.59
C TRP A 594 -25.95 6.62 1.06
N PRO A 595 -27.00 7.01 1.79
CA PRO A 595 -27.96 6.17 2.53
C PRO A 595 -29.16 5.65 1.72
N GLU A 596 -29.31 6.04 0.46
CA GLU A 596 -30.37 5.53 -0.40
C GLU A 596 -30.09 4.04 -0.74
N GLN A 597 -31.14 3.23 -0.82
CA GLN A 597 -31.05 1.82 -1.18
C GLN A 597 -31.00 1.62 -2.71
N THR A 598 -29.94 2.12 -3.34
CA THR A 598 -29.75 2.01 -4.79
C THR A 598 -29.57 0.56 -5.24
N ASP A 599 -29.86 0.26 -6.50
CA ASP A 599 -29.63 -1.07 -7.06
C ASP A 599 -28.13 -1.40 -7.12
N THR A 600 -27.26 -0.41 -7.32
CA THR A 600 -25.81 -0.58 -7.25
C THR A 600 -25.38 -1.05 -5.85
N LEU A 601 -25.87 -0.39 -4.79
CA LEU A 601 -25.57 -0.78 -3.42
C LEU A 601 -26.06 -2.19 -3.10
N LYS A 602 -27.29 -2.53 -3.47
CA LYS A 602 -27.89 -3.86 -3.21
C LYS A 602 -27.16 -5.00 -3.92
N LYS A 603 -26.60 -4.75 -5.11
CA LYS A 603 -26.00 -5.79 -5.95
C LYS A 603 -24.48 -5.93 -5.76
N PHE A 604 -23.77 -4.84 -5.43
CA PHE A 604 -22.31 -4.81 -5.42
C PHE A 604 -21.68 -4.62 -4.03
N TYR A 605 -22.48 -4.36 -2.99
CA TYR A 605 -22.02 -4.36 -1.59
C TYR A 605 -22.39 -5.70 -0.90
N PRO A 606 -21.49 -6.31 -0.10
CA PRO A 606 -20.09 -5.93 0.13
C PRO A 606 -19.21 -6.09 -1.11
N THR A 607 -18.13 -5.28 -1.21
CA THR A 607 -17.21 -5.44 -2.33
C THR A 607 -16.44 -6.77 -2.23
N THR A 608 -15.99 -7.30 -3.36
CA THR A 608 -15.29 -8.59 -3.40
C THR A 608 -13.89 -8.46 -2.85
N ASP A 609 -13.12 -7.52 -3.39
CA ASP A 609 -11.73 -7.30 -3.03
C ASP A 609 -11.47 -5.84 -2.66
N LEU A 610 -10.54 -5.64 -1.75
CA LEU A 610 -9.87 -4.37 -1.48
C LEU A 610 -8.38 -4.58 -1.67
N VAL A 611 -7.74 -3.75 -2.50
CA VAL A 611 -6.28 -3.77 -2.72
C VAL A 611 -5.68 -2.49 -2.17
N THR A 612 -4.82 -2.57 -1.17
CA THR A 612 -4.25 -1.38 -0.52
C THR A 612 -2.85 -1.62 0.03
N GLY A 613 -2.16 -0.57 0.46
CA GLY A 613 -0.89 -0.68 1.19
C GLY A 613 -1.10 -1.05 2.66
N PRO A 614 -0.17 -1.80 3.27
CA PRO A 614 -0.27 -2.17 4.69
C PRO A 614 -0.10 -0.97 5.63
N ASP A 615 0.48 0.12 5.16
CA ASP A 615 0.71 1.35 5.91
C ASP A 615 -0.59 2.11 6.24
N ILE A 616 -1.72 1.76 5.59
CA ILE A 616 -3.03 2.36 5.90
C ILE A 616 -4.05 1.35 6.47
N ILE A 617 -3.60 0.24 7.02
CA ILE A 617 -4.48 -0.77 7.63
C ILE A 617 -5.34 -0.16 8.76
N PHE A 618 -4.76 0.68 9.61
CA PHE A 618 -5.46 1.31 10.72
C PHE A 618 -6.18 2.58 10.32
N PHE A 619 -5.57 3.36 9.43
CA PHE A 619 -6.16 4.59 8.94
C PHE A 619 -7.45 4.36 8.15
N TRP A 620 -7.50 3.29 7.35
CA TRP A 620 -8.56 3.10 6.38
C TRP A 620 -9.27 1.75 6.50
N VAL A 621 -8.54 0.63 6.41
CA VAL A 621 -9.14 -0.71 6.36
C VAL A 621 -9.96 -1.00 7.62
N ALA A 622 -9.38 -0.82 8.81
CA ALA A 622 -10.05 -1.06 10.07
C ALA A 622 -11.27 -0.15 10.26
N ARG A 623 -11.13 1.13 9.88
CA ARG A 623 -12.21 2.10 9.97
C ARG A 623 -13.36 1.78 9.02
N MET A 624 -13.09 1.36 7.78
CA MET A 624 -14.12 0.90 6.85
C MET A 624 -14.88 -0.32 7.39
N ILE A 625 -14.18 -1.27 8.03
CA ILE A 625 -14.81 -2.45 8.63
C ILE A 625 -15.79 -2.03 9.72
N MET A 626 -15.36 -1.14 10.62
CA MET A 626 -16.24 -0.61 11.68
C MET A 626 -17.44 0.15 11.13
N ALA A 627 -17.23 0.98 10.10
CA ALA A 627 -18.30 1.70 9.40
C ALA A 627 -19.29 0.74 8.70
N GLY A 628 -18.78 -0.33 8.07
CA GLY A 628 -19.62 -1.36 7.44
C GLY A 628 -20.58 -2.00 8.43
N TYR A 629 -20.07 -2.44 9.57
CA TYR A 629 -20.94 -3.02 10.60
C TYR A 629 -21.90 -2.01 11.21
N GLU A 630 -21.45 -0.78 11.45
CA GLU A 630 -22.27 0.26 12.07
C GLU A 630 -23.44 0.71 11.19
N PHE A 631 -23.21 0.90 9.89
CA PHE A 631 -24.18 1.53 8.98
C PHE A 631 -24.84 0.56 8.01
N MET A 632 -24.18 -0.56 7.69
CA MET A 632 -24.66 -1.55 6.73
C MET A 632 -25.05 -2.89 7.41
N GLY A 633 -24.59 -3.13 8.64
CA GLY A 633 -24.81 -4.39 9.36
C GLY A 633 -24.01 -5.58 8.82
N ASP A 634 -23.07 -5.34 7.92
CA ASP A 634 -22.23 -6.36 7.27
C ASP A 634 -20.81 -5.83 7.02
N LEU A 635 -19.88 -6.77 6.76
CA LEU A 635 -18.50 -6.41 6.38
C LEU A 635 -18.48 -5.64 5.04
N PRO A 636 -17.52 -4.69 4.85
CA PRO A 636 -17.51 -3.86 3.65
C PRO A 636 -16.85 -4.52 2.44
N PHE A 637 -16.01 -5.55 2.65
CA PHE A 637 -15.31 -6.31 1.61
C PHE A 637 -14.99 -7.71 2.14
N ARG A 638 -14.79 -8.67 1.21
CA ARG A 638 -14.54 -10.07 1.58
C ARG A 638 -13.06 -10.42 1.68
N ASN A 639 -12.24 -9.85 0.81
CA ASN A 639 -10.79 -10.04 0.80
C ASN A 639 -10.07 -8.70 0.85
N VAL A 640 -8.93 -8.67 1.53
CA VAL A 640 -8.02 -7.52 1.55
C VAL A 640 -6.63 -7.98 1.11
N TYR A 641 -6.17 -7.47 -0.03
CA TYR A 641 -4.82 -7.69 -0.50
C TYR A 641 -3.93 -6.52 -0.11
N PHE A 642 -2.88 -6.80 0.67
CA PHE A 642 -1.88 -5.81 1.05
C PHE A 642 -0.68 -5.88 0.10
N THR A 643 -0.49 -4.81 -0.67
CA THR A 643 0.65 -4.71 -1.60
C THR A 643 1.97 -4.57 -0.86
N GLY A 644 3.06 -5.00 -1.50
CA GLY A 644 4.39 -4.61 -1.07
C GLY A 644 4.62 -3.10 -1.26
N ILE A 645 5.57 -2.55 -0.52
CA ILE A 645 6.02 -1.15 -0.69
C ILE A 645 7.10 -1.11 -1.77
N ILE A 646 6.95 -0.20 -2.73
CA ILE A 646 7.98 -0.01 -3.74
C ILE A 646 9.11 0.85 -3.17
N ARG A 647 10.33 0.34 -3.31
CA ARG A 647 11.57 0.96 -2.83
C ARG A 647 12.53 1.22 -3.98
N ASP A 648 13.37 2.22 -3.82
CA ASP A 648 14.49 2.49 -4.75
C ASP A 648 15.65 1.49 -4.54
N LYS A 649 16.66 1.57 -5.38
CA LYS A 649 17.85 0.69 -5.31
C LYS A 649 18.64 0.79 -3.99
N GLN A 650 18.41 1.85 -3.20
CA GLN A 650 18.98 2.03 -1.87
C GLN A 650 18.08 1.50 -0.75
N GLY A 651 16.95 0.86 -1.09
CA GLY A 651 15.99 0.31 -0.15
C GLY A 651 15.05 1.35 0.50
N ARG A 652 15.08 2.64 0.06
CA ARG A 652 14.20 3.68 0.60
C ARG A 652 12.83 3.62 -0.06
N LYS A 653 11.76 3.84 0.72
CA LYS A 653 10.40 3.93 0.19
C LYS A 653 10.35 5.01 -0.90
N MET A 654 9.82 4.66 -2.08
CA MET A 654 9.59 5.65 -3.13
C MET A 654 8.48 6.61 -2.74
N SER A 655 8.76 7.89 -2.82
CA SER A 655 7.79 8.95 -2.50
C SER A 655 8.01 10.19 -3.36
N LYS A 656 6.94 10.98 -3.51
CA LYS A 656 6.97 12.28 -4.20
C LYS A 656 7.90 13.27 -3.49
N THR A 657 7.92 13.23 -2.17
CA THR A 657 8.72 14.13 -1.33
C THR A 657 10.22 13.90 -1.51
N LEU A 658 10.64 12.64 -1.64
CA LEU A 658 12.04 12.28 -1.88
C LEU A 658 12.46 12.44 -3.35
N GLY A 659 11.52 12.54 -4.29
CA GLY A 659 11.80 12.64 -5.72
C GLY A 659 12.48 11.40 -6.30
N ASN A 660 12.39 10.24 -5.63
CA ASN A 660 13.05 8.99 -6.00
C ASN A 660 12.14 8.01 -6.76
N SER A 661 10.93 8.43 -7.14
CA SER A 661 10.01 7.65 -7.98
C SER A 661 10.01 8.22 -9.39
N PRO A 662 10.28 7.41 -10.44
CA PRO A 662 10.10 7.87 -11.82
C PRO A 662 8.63 8.21 -12.08
N ASP A 663 8.39 9.11 -13.03
CA ASP A 663 7.04 9.41 -13.48
C ASP A 663 6.50 8.24 -14.32
N PRO A 664 5.37 7.62 -13.94
CA PRO A 664 4.76 6.54 -14.71
C PRO A 664 4.47 6.90 -16.17
N LEU A 665 4.08 8.14 -16.46
CA LEU A 665 3.80 8.57 -17.84
C LEU A 665 5.05 8.58 -18.71
N VAL A 666 6.22 8.92 -18.15
CA VAL A 666 7.50 8.85 -18.87
C VAL A 666 7.84 7.40 -19.19
N LEU A 667 7.66 6.48 -18.25
CA LEU A 667 7.89 5.05 -18.49
C LEU A 667 6.92 4.47 -19.53
N ILE A 668 5.64 4.86 -19.47
CA ILE A 668 4.63 4.46 -20.47
C ILE A 668 5.02 4.99 -21.86
N ALA A 669 5.41 6.25 -21.95
CA ALA A 669 5.85 6.84 -23.23
C ALA A 669 7.08 6.16 -23.82
N GLN A 670 7.98 5.65 -22.98
CA GLN A 670 9.24 5.02 -23.42
C GLN A 670 9.09 3.53 -23.74
N TYR A 671 8.30 2.79 -22.94
CA TYR A 671 8.24 1.33 -22.97
C TYR A 671 6.85 0.77 -23.32
N GLY A 672 5.79 1.55 -23.17
CA GLY A 672 4.40 1.13 -23.24
C GLY A 672 3.81 0.75 -21.87
N ALA A 673 2.47 0.90 -21.75
CA ALA A 673 1.73 0.58 -20.54
C ALA A 673 1.80 -0.92 -20.21
N ASP A 674 1.66 -1.79 -21.21
CA ASP A 674 1.75 -3.24 -21.04
C ASP A 674 3.12 -3.66 -20.50
N ALA A 675 4.20 -3.06 -21.00
CA ALA A 675 5.55 -3.33 -20.53
C ALA A 675 5.74 -2.92 -19.06
N LEU A 676 5.22 -1.76 -18.67
CA LEU A 676 5.25 -1.27 -17.29
C LEU A 676 4.46 -2.19 -16.36
N ARG A 677 3.26 -2.59 -16.75
CA ARG A 677 2.39 -3.50 -15.99
C ARG A 677 3.06 -4.85 -15.76
N PHE A 678 3.51 -5.49 -16.83
CA PHE A 678 4.12 -6.82 -16.77
C PHE A 678 5.43 -6.83 -15.98
N GLY A 679 6.30 -5.86 -16.22
CA GLY A 679 7.57 -5.72 -15.50
C GLY A 679 7.35 -5.50 -13.99
N THR A 680 6.40 -4.64 -13.62
CA THR A 680 6.06 -4.37 -12.23
C THR A 680 5.50 -5.62 -11.54
N MET A 681 4.59 -6.35 -12.19
CA MET A 681 3.98 -7.56 -11.62
C MET A 681 4.98 -8.70 -11.42
N ARG A 682 5.91 -8.85 -12.35
CA ARG A 682 6.96 -9.87 -12.27
C ARG A 682 7.83 -9.71 -11.02
N SER A 683 8.10 -8.48 -10.62
CA SER A 683 8.99 -8.12 -9.50
C SER A 683 8.26 -7.97 -8.16
N ALA A 684 6.94 -8.26 -8.10
CA ALA A 684 6.10 -8.02 -6.94
C ALA A 684 5.58 -9.31 -6.29
N PRO A 685 6.39 -10.01 -5.47
CA PRO A 685 5.93 -11.19 -4.75
C PRO A 685 4.93 -10.82 -3.64
N LEU A 686 4.04 -11.76 -3.32
CA LEU A 686 2.99 -11.55 -2.33
C LEU A 686 3.55 -11.06 -0.98
N GLY A 687 3.12 -9.88 -0.56
CA GLY A 687 3.39 -9.31 0.75
C GLY A 687 4.86 -8.95 1.02
N GLN A 688 5.71 -8.87 0.01
CA GLN A 688 7.09 -8.43 0.13
C GLN A 688 7.28 -7.06 -0.54
N ASP A 689 8.25 -6.31 -0.04
CA ASP A 689 8.64 -5.04 -0.65
C ASP A 689 9.29 -5.28 -2.02
N VAL A 690 9.08 -4.35 -2.94
CA VAL A 690 9.56 -4.42 -4.32
C VAL A 690 10.70 -3.43 -4.51
N LEU A 691 11.87 -3.92 -4.84
CA LEU A 691 12.98 -3.08 -5.30
C LEU A 691 12.77 -2.78 -6.80
N PHE A 692 12.37 -1.56 -7.11
CA PHE A 692 12.10 -1.17 -8.50
C PHE A 692 13.41 -1.07 -9.32
N ASP A 693 13.44 -1.78 -10.44
CA ASP A 693 14.47 -1.61 -11.49
C ASP A 693 13.79 -1.39 -12.84
N GLU A 694 14.18 -0.33 -13.55
CA GLU A 694 13.70 -0.03 -14.90
C GLU A 694 14.00 -1.15 -15.90
N LYS A 695 14.99 -2.01 -15.63
CA LYS A 695 15.29 -3.20 -16.43
C LYS A 695 14.12 -4.20 -16.46
N ASP A 696 13.30 -4.25 -15.41
CA ASP A 696 12.12 -5.11 -15.40
C ASP A 696 11.06 -4.60 -16.38
N VAL A 697 10.94 -3.27 -16.53
CA VAL A 697 10.06 -2.65 -17.52
C VAL A 697 10.58 -2.91 -18.94
N GLU A 698 11.91 -2.80 -19.15
CA GLU A 698 12.54 -3.14 -20.42
C GLU A 698 12.32 -4.62 -20.79
N LEU A 699 12.38 -5.51 -19.81
CA LEU A 699 12.08 -6.92 -19.98
C LEU A 699 10.63 -7.14 -20.41
N GLY A 700 9.69 -6.38 -19.84
CA GLY A 700 8.28 -6.35 -20.26
C GLY A 700 8.11 -5.91 -21.72
N ARG A 701 8.80 -4.86 -22.16
CA ARG A 701 8.82 -4.43 -23.57
C ARG A 701 9.33 -5.54 -24.50
N ASN A 702 10.44 -6.18 -24.13
CA ASN A 702 11.03 -7.25 -24.93
C ASN A 702 10.08 -8.45 -25.02
N PHE A 703 9.32 -8.71 -23.95
CA PHE A 703 8.29 -9.74 -23.93
C PHE A 703 7.12 -9.41 -24.88
N CYS A 704 6.62 -8.17 -24.87
CA CYS A 704 5.61 -7.70 -25.82
C CYS A 704 6.07 -7.86 -27.28
N ASN A 705 7.31 -7.49 -27.58
CA ASN A 705 7.89 -7.68 -28.92
C ASN A 705 7.97 -9.17 -29.31
N LYS A 706 8.26 -10.06 -28.36
CA LYS A 706 8.30 -11.52 -28.63
C LYS A 706 6.90 -12.04 -28.94
N LEU A 707 5.88 -11.59 -28.20
CA LEU A 707 4.48 -11.96 -28.42
C LEU A 707 4.00 -11.48 -29.81
N TRP A 708 4.30 -10.23 -30.16
CA TRP A 708 4.01 -9.66 -31.46
C TRP A 708 4.62 -10.46 -32.60
N ASN A 709 5.88 -10.79 -32.49
CA ASN A 709 6.59 -11.56 -33.51
C ASN A 709 6.10 -13.02 -33.62
N ALA A 710 5.65 -13.63 -32.53
CA ALA A 710 5.07 -14.96 -32.58
C ALA A 710 3.73 -14.99 -33.34
N CYS A 711 2.88 -13.99 -33.15
CA CYS A 711 1.65 -13.85 -33.93
C CYS A 711 1.95 -13.56 -35.41
N ARG A 712 2.95 -12.73 -35.70
CA ARG A 712 3.42 -12.51 -37.09
C ARG A 712 3.94 -13.80 -37.73
N PHE A 713 4.70 -14.62 -37.01
CA PHE A 713 5.14 -15.92 -37.50
C PHE A 713 3.95 -16.79 -37.94
N ARG A 714 2.85 -16.82 -37.13
CA ARG A 714 1.64 -17.50 -37.52
C ARG A 714 1.02 -16.93 -38.81
N GLN A 715 0.93 -15.61 -38.93
CA GLN A 715 0.41 -14.96 -40.15
C GLN A 715 1.24 -15.30 -41.41
N MET A 716 2.56 -15.41 -41.27
CA MET A 716 3.44 -15.78 -42.38
C MET A 716 3.21 -17.19 -42.94
N GLN A 717 2.53 -18.07 -42.17
CA GLN A 717 2.15 -19.38 -42.68
C GLN A 717 0.92 -19.33 -43.61
N GLY A 718 0.26 -18.17 -43.72
CA GLY A 718 -0.92 -17.97 -44.57
C GLY A 718 -2.19 -18.61 -44.00
N GLY A 719 -3.25 -18.58 -44.81
CA GLY A 719 -4.54 -19.19 -44.49
C GLY A 719 -5.40 -18.37 -43.50
N GLU A 720 -6.67 -18.72 -43.39
CA GLU A 720 -7.59 -18.21 -42.37
C GLU A 720 -7.35 -18.91 -41.02
N VAL A 721 -7.98 -18.41 -39.94
CA VAL A 721 -7.96 -19.07 -38.63
C VAL A 721 -8.50 -20.48 -38.78
N GLN A 722 -7.73 -21.49 -38.33
CA GLN A 722 -8.15 -22.89 -38.38
C GLN A 722 -8.86 -23.24 -37.08
N ALA A 723 -10.14 -23.61 -37.15
CA ALA A 723 -10.95 -23.86 -35.96
C ALA A 723 -10.80 -25.28 -35.39
N GLU A 724 -10.44 -26.27 -36.22
CA GLU A 724 -10.43 -27.69 -35.81
C GLU A 724 -9.06 -28.32 -35.96
N ILE A 725 -8.61 -28.96 -34.86
CA ILE A 725 -7.42 -29.78 -34.82
C ILE A 725 -7.81 -31.22 -35.14
N ASN A 726 -7.14 -31.87 -36.11
CA ASN A 726 -7.30 -33.29 -36.40
C ASN A 726 -6.38 -34.10 -35.49
N PRO A 727 -6.89 -34.86 -34.51
CA PRO A 727 -6.07 -35.62 -33.57
C PRO A 727 -5.13 -36.66 -34.24
N ALA A 728 -5.53 -37.19 -35.41
CA ALA A 728 -4.74 -38.21 -36.12
C ALA A 728 -3.46 -37.63 -36.75
N LEU A 729 -3.37 -36.33 -36.95
CA LEU A 729 -2.24 -35.64 -37.56
C LEU A 729 -1.36 -34.93 -36.53
N LEU A 730 -1.63 -35.08 -35.21
CA LEU A 730 -0.83 -34.45 -34.16
C LEU A 730 0.55 -35.10 -34.08
N THR A 731 1.60 -34.30 -34.16
CA THR A 731 2.98 -34.70 -33.87
C THR A 731 3.19 -34.79 -32.37
N SER A 732 4.30 -35.40 -31.95
CA SER A 732 4.72 -35.43 -30.54
C SER A 732 4.93 -34.01 -30.00
N ASP A 733 5.37 -33.05 -30.83
CA ASP A 733 5.58 -31.65 -30.45
C ASP A 733 4.26 -30.91 -30.26
N ASP A 734 3.26 -31.19 -31.10
CA ASP A 734 1.90 -30.64 -30.97
C ASP A 734 1.24 -31.10 -29.67
N LYS A 735 1.33 -32.38 -29.35
CA LYS A 735 0.81 -32.94 -28.10
C LYS A 735 1.53 -32.38 -26.89
N TRP A 736 2.85 -32.21 -26.97
CA TRP A 736 3.65 -31.62 -25.91
C TRP A 736 3.25 -30.18 -25.62
N ILE A 737 3.10 -29.33 -26.62
CA ILE A 737 2.73 -27.93 -26.39
C ILE A 737 1.30 -27.78 -25.85
N LEU A 738 0.35 -28.67 -26.26
CA LEU A 738 -0.99 -28.70 -25.71
C LEU A 738 -0.97 -29.06 -24.21
N LEU A 739 -0.18 -30.04 -23.80
CA LEU A 739 -0.02 -30.41 -22.39
C LEU A 739 0.67 -29.30 -21.59
N LYS A 740 1.65 -28.61 -22.19
CA LYS A 740 2.29 -27.44 -21.58
C LYS A 740 1.32 -26.27 -21.43
N LEU A 741 0.42 -26.08 -22.36
CA LEU A 741 -0.66 -25.09 -22.25
C LEU A 741 -1.61 -25.44 -21.10
N ASP A 742 -2.05 -26.71 -20.98
CA ASP A 742 -2.87 -27.18 -19.85
C ASP A 742 -2.18 -26.91 -18.50
N GLN A 743 -0.89 -27.23 -18.40
CA GLN A 743 -0.09 -26.94 -17.22
C GLN A 743 -0.07 -25.42 -16.91
N ALA A 744 0.17 -24.58 -17.92
CA ALA A 744 0.21 -23.13 -17.74
C ALA A 744 -1.15 -22.56 -17.31
N ILE A 745 -2.27 -23.05 -17.88
CA ILE A 745 -3.63 -22.66 -17.48
C ILE A 745 -3.85 -22.97 -15.99
N ARG A 746 -3.48 -24.16 -15.52
CA ARG A 746 -3.61 -24.56 -14.10
C ARG A 746 -2.78 -23.70 -13.19
N GLU A 747 -1.50 -23.52 -13.49
CA GLU A 747 -0.57 -22.75 -12.67
C GLU A 747 -0.99 -21.26 -12.57
N VAL A 748 -1.33 -20.65 -13.70
CA VAL A 748 -1.76 -19.23 -13.72
C VAL A 748 -3.09 -19.05 -12.97
N SER A 749 -4.06 -19.96 -13.20
CA SER A 749 -5.36 -19.87 -12.52
C SER A 749 -5.22 -20.07 -11.01
N THR A 750 -4.41 -21.02 -10.57
CA THR A 750 -4.11 -21.22 -9.14
C THR A 750 -3.41 -20.00 -8.54
N ALA A 751 -2.38 -19.49 -9.21
CA ALA A 751 -1.64 -18.32 -8.73
C ALA A 751 -2.53 -17.07 -8.60
N LEU A 752 -3.45 -16.84 -9.54
CA LEU A 752 -4.42 -15.73 -9.45
C LEU A 752 -5.43 -15.93 -8.32
N THR A 753 -5.90 -17.15 -8.09
CA THR A 753 -6.80 -17.48 -6.98
C THR A 753 -6.13 -17.26 -5.61
N GLU A 754 -4.83 -17.51 -5.54
CA GLU A 754 -4.01 -17.33 -4.33
C GLU A 754 -3.39 -15.91 -4.22
N TYR A 755 -3.74 -14.99 -5.10
CA TYR A 755 -3.19 -13.63 -5.16
C TYR A 755 -1.66 -13.57 -5.36
N LYS A 756 -1.08 -14.58 -6.03
CA LYS A 756 0.35 -14.69 -6.32
C LYS A 756 0.70 -14.22 -7.73
N PHE A 757 0.53 -12.92 -7.98
CA PHE A 757 0.64 -12.34 -9.33
C PHE A 757 2.01 -12.51 -9.96
N SER A 758 3.09 -12.47 -9.16
CA SER A 758 4.45 -12.71 -9.67
C SER A 758 4.66 -14.17 -10.12
N GLU A 759 4.05 -15.14 -9.43
CA GLU A 759 4.10 -16.55 -9.83
C GLU A 759 3.29 -16.77 -11.12
N ALA A 760 2.13 -16.10 -11.26
CA ALA A 760 1.36 -16.13 -12.50
C ALA A 760 2.18 -15.58 -13.68
N THR A 761 2.84 -14.43 -13.53
CA THR A 761 3.70 -13.87 -14.59
C THR A 761 4.91 -14.74 -14.89
N ALA A 762 5.48 -15.40 -13.89
CA ALA A 762 6.60 -16.35 -14.09
C ALA A 762 6.16 -17.59 -14.88
N ALA A 763 4.98 -18.16 -14.57
CA ALA A 763 4.41 -19.28 -15.31
C ALA A 763 4.11 -18.90 -16.76
N LEU A 764 3.49 -17.74 -16.98
CA LEU A 764 3.23 -17.20 -18.31
C LEU A 764 4.51 -16.98 -19.12
N TYR A 765 5.54 -16.40 -18.51
CA TYR A 765 6.83 -16.16 -19.15
C TYR A 765 7.52 -17.47 -19.53
N ARG A 766 7.57 -18.44 -18.61
CA ARG A 766 8.19 -19.76 -18.84
C ARG A 766 7.48 -20.48 -19.99
N PHE A 767 6.15 -20.56 -19.95
CA PHE A 767 5.36 -21.23 -21.00
C PHE A 767 5.58 -20.55 -22.35
N PHE A 768 5.33 -19.24 -22.42
CA PHE A 768 5.32 -18.57 -23.72
C PHE A 768 6.71 -18.40 -24.31
N TRP A 769 7.69 -17.91 -23.52
CA TRP A 769 9.04 -17.69 -24.03
C TRP A 769 9.80 -19.01 -24.16
N GLY A 770 9.88 -19.77 -23.06
CA GLY A 770 10.72 -20.97 -22.96
C GLY A 770 10.15 -22.16 -23.73
N GLU A 771 8.86 -22.44 -23.60
CA GLU A 771 8.25 -23.66 -24.17
C GLU A 771 7.68 -23.40 -25.55
N TYR A 772 6.82 -22.39 -25.72
CA TYR A 772 6.19 -22.11 -27.01
C TYR A 772 7.18 -21.53 -28.02
N CYS A 773 7.85 -20.39 -27.72
CA CYS A 773 8.70 -19.71 -28.71
C CYS A 773 10.03 -20.42 -28.96
N ASP A 774 10.74 -20.85 -27.90
CA ASP A 774 12.10 -21.36 -28.05
C ASP A 774 12.14 -22.84 -28.49
N TRP A 775 11.06 -23.57 -28.25
CA TRP A 775 10.97 -24.99 -28.65
C TRP A 775 9.92 -25.23 -29.71
N TYR A 776 8.64 -25.02 -29.41
CA TYR A 776 7.54 -25.43 -30.29
C TYR A 776 7.55 -24.71 -31.64
N VAL A 777 7.68 -23.39 -31.66
CA VAL A 777 7.73 -22.60 -32.90
C VAL A 777 8.91 -23.04 -33.78
N GLU A 778 10.06 -23.36 -33.18
CA GLU A 778 11.20 -23.84 -33.93
C GLU A 778 11.01 -25.28 -34.40
N ALA A 779 10.40 -26.15 -33.61
CA ALA A 779 10.10 -27.54 -33.98
C ALA A 779 9.07 -27.63 -35.12
N SER A 780 8.03 -26.75 -35.07
CA SER A 780 6.97 -26.71 -36.10
C SER A 780 7.51 -26.41 -37.52
N LYS A 781 8.69 -25.80 -37.63
CA LYS A 781 9.33 -25.57 -38.92
C LYS A 781 9.62 -26.83 -39.69
N ALA A 782 9.77 -28.00 -39.02
CA ALA A 782 9.94 -29.29 -39.63
C ALA A 782 8.71 -29.68 -40.49
N VAL A 783 7.51 -29.34 -40.00
CA VAL A 783 6.26 -29.53 -40.74
C VAL A 783 6.14 -28.51 -41.88
N PHE A 784 6.43 -27.24 -41.63
CA PHE A 784 6.29 -26.17 -42.62
C PHE A 784 7.28 -26.33 -43.80
N PHE A 785 8.43 -26.90 -43.61
CA PHE A 785 9.39 -27.18 -44.66
C PHE A 785 9.11 -28.51 -45.39
N GLY A 786 8.18 -29.33 -44.88
CA GLY A 786 7.69 -30.55 -45.54
C GLY A 786 6.78 -30.27 -46.75
N THR A 787 6.23 -31.34 -47.33
CA THR A 787 5.35 -31.24 -48.49
C THR A 787 3.89 -31.65 -48.20
N ASP A 788 3.61 -32.09 -46.99
CA ASP A 788 2.26 -32.52 -46.58
C ASP A 788 1.42 -31.34 -46.12
N GLU A 789 0.53 -30.88 -46.99
CA GLU A 789 -0.35 -29.74 -46.73
C GLU A 789 -1.37 -30.02 -45.60
N ALA A 790 -1.80 -31.29 -45.43
CA ALA A 790 -2.71 -31.64 -44.33
C ALA A 790 -2.03 -31.48 -42.94
N SER A 791 -0.81 -31.94 -42.80
CA SER A 791 -0.02 -31.73 -41.58
C SER A 791 0.28 -30.27 -41.34
N LYS A 792 0.59 -29.49 -42.40
CA LYS A 792 0.77 -28.01 -42.25
C LYS A 792 -0.48 -27.36 -41.74
N ALA A 793 -1.65 -27.62 -42.34
CA ALA A 793 -2.90 -27.05 -41.90
C ALA A 793 -3.23 -27.44 -40.45
N ASN A 794 -2.97 -28.68 -40.04
CA ASN A 794 -3.17 -29.14 -38.68
C ASN A 794 -2.23 -28.44 -37.66
N THR A 795 -0.95 -28.31 -38.00
CA THR A 795 0.00 -27.58 -37.15
C THR A 795 -0.39 -26.08 -37.02
N VAL A 796 -0.92 -25.49 -38.09
CA VAL A 796 -1.50 -24.12 -38.02
C VAL A 796 -2.69 -24.08 -37.07
N ALA A 797 -3.59 -25.08 -37.09
CA ALA A 797 -4.71 -25.16 -36.15
C ALA A 797 -4.24 -25.28 -34.68
N VAL A 798 -3.22 -26.09 -34.42
CA VAL A 798 -2.61 -26.15 -33.08
C VAL A 798 -2.03 -24.80 -32.65
N ILE A 799 -1.31 -24.11 -33.53
CA ILE A 799 -0.76 -22.77 -33.26
C ILE A 799 -1.88 -21.78 -32.94
N ASP A 800 -2.96 -21.76 -33.73
CA ASP A 800 -4.12 -20.87 -33.50
C ASP A 800 -4.79 -21.18 -32.17
N PHE A 801 -4.97 -22.46 -31.85
CA PHE A 801 -5.52 -22.87 -30.55
C PHE A 801 -4.66 -22.41 -29.39
N VAL A 802 -3.35 -22.63 -29.45
CA VAL A 802 -2.40 -22.23 -28.40
C VAL A 802 -2.34 -20.71 -28.26
N LEU A 803 -2.23 -19.97 -29.37
CA LEU A 803 -2.17 -18.50 -29.33
C LEU A 803 -3.47 -17.87 -28.82
N SER A 804 -4.61 -18.35 -29.23
CA SER A 804 -5.92 -17.90 -28.76
C SER A 804 -6.06 -18.06 -27.23
N HIS A 805 -5.64 -19.19 -26.67
CA HIS A 805 -5.62 -19.41 -25.23
C HIS A 805 -4.57 -18.54 -24.54
N THR A 806 -3.39 -18.41 -25.14
CA THR A 806 -2.29 -17.59 -24.62
C THR A 806 -2.66 -16.12 -24.52
N LEU A 807 -3.28 -15.56 -25.55
CA LEU A 807 -3.74 -14.15 -25.54
C LEU A 807 -4.76 -13.91 -24.41
N ARG A 808 -5.69 -14.84 -24.19
CA ARG A 808 -6.65 -14.74 -23.08
C ARG A 808 -5.97 -14.82 -21.71
N LEU A 809 -4.98 -15.69 -21.52
CA LEU A 809 -4.20 -15.77 -20.28
C LEU A 809 -3.39 -14.50 -20.01
N PHE A 810 -2.89 -13.85 -21.07
CA PHE A 810 -2.12 -12.61 -20.95
C PHE A 810 -2.96 -11.35 -20.78
N HIS A 811 -4.22 -11.35 -21.25
CA HIS A 811 -5.03 -10.15 -21.33
C HIS A 811 -5.11 -9.36 -20.00
N PRO A 812 -5.29 -9.97 -18.82
CA PRO A 812 -5.28 -9.21 -17.56
C PRO A 812 -3.97 -8.44 -17.29
N PHE A 813 -2.85 -8.96 -17.75
CA PHE A 813 -1.53 -8.39 -17.54
C PHE A 813 -1.10 -7.43 -18.65
N LEU A 814 -1.44 -7.74 -19.89
CA LEU A 814 -1.03 -7.06 -21.13
C LEU A 814 -2.26 -6.68 -21.98
N PRO A 815 -3.15 -5.80 -21.46
CA PRO A 815 -4.46 -5.59 -22.06
C PRO A 815 -4.43 -5.05 -23.50
N PHE A 816 -3.52 -4.17 -23.82
CA PHE A 816 -3.50 -3.47 -25.09
C PHE A 816 -2.98 -4.34 -26.26
N ILE A 817 -1.81 -4.93 -26.08
CA ILE A 817 -1.21 -5.78 -27.11
C ILE A 817 -2.07 -7.01 -27.39
N THR A 818 -2.68 -7.59 -26.36
CA THR A 818 -3.55 -8.76 -26.52
C THR A 818 -4.85 -8.43 -27.22
N GLU A 819 -5.44 -7.26 -27.01
CA GLU A 819 -6.59 -6.77 -27.74
C GLU A 819 -6.26 -6.58 -29.23
N GLU A 820 -5.14 -5.90 -29.53
CA GLU A 820 -4.70 -5.70 -30.92
C GLU A 820 -4.45 -7.01 -31.63
N LEU A 821 -3.74 -7.94 -30.99
CA LEU A 821 -3.45 -9.25 -31.58
C LEU A 821 -4.71 -10.14 -31.71
N TRP A 822 -5.64 -10.06 -30.75
CA TRP A 822 -6.90 -10.81 -30.81
C TRP A 822 -7.70 -10.48 -32.07
N HIS A 823 -7.85 -9.21 -32.37
CA HIS A 823 -8.52 -8.72 -33.57
C HIS A 823 -7.66 -8.91 -34.82
N GLY A 824 -6.37 -8.60 -34.75
CA GLY A 824 -5.43 -8.75 -35.87
C GLY A 824 -5.29 -10.17 -36.36
N MET A 825 -5.32 -11.16 -35.44
CA MET A 825 -5.32 -12.58 -35.78
C MET A 825 -6.67 -13.12 -36.24
N GLY A 826 -7.74 -12.34 -36.09
CA GLY A 826 -9.09 -12.76 -36.51
C GLY A 826 -9.79 -13.68 -35.50
N TYR A 827 -9.28 -13.83 -34.29
CA TYR A 827 -9.89 -14.70 -33.27
C TYR A 827 -11.24 -14.18 -32.76
N SER A 828 -11.54 -12.90 -32.98
CA SER A 828 -12.84 -12.28 -32.65
C SER A 828 -13.94 -12.55 -33.69
N THR A 829 -13.61 -13.00 -34.91
CA THR A 829 -14.51 -12.89 -36.09
C THR A 829 -15.78 -13.73 -35.95
N ASP A 830 -15.68 -14.95 -35.40
CA ASP A 830 -16.81 -15.88 -35.25
C ASP A 830 -17.31 -15.99 -33.79
N MET A 831 -16.88 -15.10 -32.92
CA MET A 831 -17.29 -15.11 -31.52
C MET A 831 -18.50 -14.18 -31.29
N PRO A 832 -19.46 -14.57 -30.43
CA PRO A 832 -20.49 -13.66 -29.97
C PRO A 832 -19.89 -12.42 -29.30
N GLU A 833 -20.48 -11.25 -29.48
CA GLU A 833 -20.00 -9.98 -28.93
C GLU A 833 -19.69 -10.09 -27.43
N GLN A 834 -20.55 -10.77 -26.69
CA GLN A 834 -20.45 -10.96 -25.24
C GLN A 834 -19.44 -12.05 -24.82
N GLN A 835 -18.83 -12.76 -25.75
CA GLN A 835 -17.89 -13.86 -25.52
C GLN A 835 -16.55 -13.66 -26.25
N GLY A 836 -16.19 -12.42 -26.56
CA GLY A 836 -14.90 -12.07 -27.17
C GLY A 836 -15.00 -11.49 -28.58
N GLY A 837 -16.19 -11.41 -29.19
CA GLY A 837 -16.38 -10.82 -30.53
C GLY A 837 -16.13 -9.31 -30.54
N GLN A 838 -16.56 -8.60 -29.51
CA GLN A 838 -16.34 -7.16 -29.37
C GLN A 838 -14.95 -6.84 -28.75
N THR A 839 -14.56 -7.56 -27.71
CA THR A 839 -13.30 -7.37 -26.98
C THR A 839 -12.85 -8.68 -26.35
N ILE A 840 -11.55 -8.95 -26.36
CA ILE A 840 -10.98 -10.12 -25.67
C ILE A 840 -11.30 -10.13 -24.17
N MET A 841 -11.58 -8.98 -23.57
CA MET A 841 -11.96 -8.83 -22.17
C MET A 841 -13.19 -9.66 -21.79
N ASN A 842 -14.09 -9.89 -22.73
CA ASN A 842 -15.29 -10.70 -22.57
C ASN A 842 -15.11 -12.15 -23.01
N ALA A 843 -13.93 -12.50 -23.56
CA ALA A 843 -13.66 -13.89 -23.94
C ALA A 843 -13.52 -14.76 -22.67
N PRO A 844 -14.08 -15.98 -22.69
CA PRO A 844 -14.02 -16.87 -21.51
C PRO A 844 -12.59 -17.19 -21.09
N TRP A 845 -12.34 -17.15 -19.78
CA TRP A 845 -11.06 -17.57 -19.24
C TRP A 845 -10.74 -19.02 -19.61
N PRO A 846 -9.53 -19.33 -20.08
CA PRO A 846 -9.14 -20.70 -20.43
C PRO A 846 -9.31 -21.66 -19.25
N LYS A 847 -9.96 -22.78 -19.51
CA LYS A 847 -10.13 -23.86 -18.51
C LYS A 847 -9.11 -24.96 -18.74
N PRO A 848 -8.63 -25.63 -17.67
CA PRO A 848 -7.83 -26.83 -17.80
C PRO A 848 -8.52 -27.88 -18.65
N PHE A 849 -7.74 -28.63 -19.42
CA PHE A 849 -8.28 -29.69 -20.26
C PHE A 849 -8.81 -30.83 -19.38
N ASP A 850 -10.01 -31.27 -19.71
CA ASP A 850 -10.66 -32.42 -19.10
C ASP A 850 -10.11 -33.75 -19.66
N ASP A 851 -10.55 -34.85 -19.06
CA ASP A 851 -10.08 -36.19 -19.44
C ASP A 851 -10.60 -36.56 -20.84
N ASP A 852 -11.79 -36.11 -21.23
CA ASP A 852 -12.36 -36.35 -22.55
C ASP A 852 -11.53 -35.68 -23.64
N PHE A 853 -11.18 -34.41 -23.43
CA PHE A 853 -10.30 -33.70 -24.36
C PHE A 853 -8.94 -34.38 -24.47
N LYS A 854 -8.31 -34.73 -23.33
CA LYS A 854 -7.02 -35.44 -23.33
C LYS A 854 -7.09 -36.78 -24.02
N GLY A 855 -8.14 -37.56 -23.79
CA GLY A 855 -8.37 -38.84 -24.43
C GLY A 855 -8.56 -38.72 -25.93
N ASN A 856 -9.40 -37.80 -26.38
CA ASN A 856 -9.69 -37.56 -27.79
C ASN A 856 -8.47 -37.12 -28.59
N TYR A 857 -7.58 -36.33 -28.00
CA TYR A 857 -6.36 -35.82 -28.62
C TYR A 857 -5.12 -36.68 -28.33
N GLY A 858 -5.27 -37.76 -27.58
CA GLY A 858 -4.16 -38.67 -27.21
C GLY A 858 -3.05 -37.94 -26.46
N LEU A 859 -3.43 -37.07 -25.54
CA LEU A 859 -2.51 -36.31 -24.70
C LEU A 859 -2.19 -37.10 -23.43
N ASP A 860 -1.10 -37.81 -23.45
CA ASP A 860 -0.62 -38.72 -22.38
C ASP A 860 0.82 -38.42 -21.94
N ASP A 861 1.24 -39.05 -20.87
CA ASP A 861 2.62 -38.93 -20.34
C ASP A 861 3.66 -39.41 -21.33
N GLY A 862 3.36 -40.41 -22.17
CA GLY A 862 4.24 -40.91 -23.20
C GLY A 862 4.55 -39.86 -24.28
N SER A 863 3.57 -39.01 -24.62
CA SER A 863 3.75 -37.92 -25.58
C SER A 863 4.70 -36.85 -25.02
N ILE A 864 4.60 -36.55 -23.70
CA ILE A 864 5.53 -35.64 -23.01
C ILE A 864 6.93 -36.23 -22.97
N GLU A 865 7.05 -37.51 -22.62
CA GLU A 865 8.36 -38.21 -22.53
C GLU A 865 9.09 -38.21 -23.88
N MET A 866 8.37 -38.49 -24.98
CA MET A 866 8.97 -38.51 -26.32
C MET A 866 9.49 -37.12 -26.74
N ALA A 867 8.71 -36.07 -26.55
CA ALA A 867 9.14 -34.71 -26.88
C ALA A 867 10.31 -34.25 -26.01
N ASN A 868 10.26 -34.52 -24.69
CA ASN A 868 11.35 -34.18 -23.77
C ASN A 868 12.64 -34.94 -24.12
N ALA A 869 12.55 -36.26 -24.48
CA ALA A 869 13.69 -37.03 -24.93
C ALA A 869 14.35 -36.43 -26.18
N LYS A 870 13.55 -35.98 -27.14
CA LYS A 870 13.95 -35.27 -28.34
C LYS A 870 14.69 -33.97 -28.03
N TYR A 871 14.10 -33.13 -27.15
CA TYR A 871 14.69 -31.87 -26.77
C TYR A 871 15.97 -32.04 -25.94
N GLU A 872 16.09 -33.14 -25.18
CA GLU A 872 17.34 -33.48 -24.50
C GLU A 872 18.46 -33.81 -25.51
N VAL A 873 18.16 -34.53 -26.62
CA VAL A 873 19.13 -34.73 -27.71
C VAL A 873 19.64 -33.38 -28.24
N VAL A 874 18.72 -32.43 -28.45
CA VAL A 874 19.07 -31.08 -28.91
C VAL A 874 19.94 -30.34 -27.88
N THR A 875 19.59 -30.43 -26.60
CA THR A 875 20.34 -29.81 -25.50
C THR A 875 21.77 -30.36 -25.44
N GLN A 876 21.91 -31.68 -25.50
CA GLN A 876 23.21 -32.35 -25.51
C GLN A 876 23.99 -32.05 -26.80
N GLY A 877 23.33 -32.00 -27.94
CA GLY A 877 23.99 -31.63 -29.20
C GLY A 877 24.51 -30.17 -29.17
N ARG A 878 23.78 -29.23 -28.58
CA ARG A 878 24.25 -27.87 -28.35
C ARG A 878 25.47 -27.85 -27.40
N ASN A 879 25.48 -28.70 -26.38
CA ASN A 879 26.62 -28.87 -25.47
C ASN A 879 27.84 -29.43 -26.21
N LEU A 880 27.66 -30.45 -27.05
CA LEU A 880 28.75 -31.04 -27.87
C LEU A 880 29.35 -29.95 -28.80
N ARG A 881 28.53 -29.11 -29.43
CA ARG A 881 29.01 -27.99 -30.24
C ARG A 881 29.84 -26.99 -29.40
N ARG A 882 29.41 -26.70 -28.19
CA ARG A 882 30.14 -25.81 -27.28
C ARG A 882 31.47 -26.39 -26.85
N ILE A 883 31.52 -27.70 -26.53
CA ILE A 883 32.74 -28.41 -26.19
C ILE A 883 33.68 -28.43 -27.39
N GLY A 884 33.17 -28.68 -28.59
CA GLY A 884 33.93 -28.67 -29.85
C GLY A 884 34.26 -27.26 -30.37
N ASN A 885 33.90 -26.17 -29.61
CA ASN A 885 34.11 -24.78 -30.02
C ASN A 885 33.54 -24.47 -31.41
N ILE A 886 32.41 -25.04 -31.77
CA ILE A 886 31.76 -24.86 -33.07
C ILE A 886 30.77 -23.74 -32.95
N GLN A 887 30.93 -22.66 -33.78
CA GLN A 887 30.01 -21.53 -33.82
C GLN A 887 28.59 -21.99 -34.14
N ALA A 888 27.58 -21.36 -33.49
CA ALA A 888 26.18 -21.73 -33.64
C ALA A 888 25.66 -21.66 -35.10
N GLY A 889 26.19 -20.74 -35.90
CA GLY A 889 25.85 -20.60 -37.33
C GLY A 889 26.44 -21.67 -38.25
N LYS A 890 27.49 -22.39 -37.85
CA LYS A 890 28.12 -23.41 -38.68
C LYS A 890 27.29 -24.71 -38.72
N LYS A 891 26.86 -25.13 -39.89
CA LYS A 891 26.16 -26.40 -40.07
C LYS A 891 27.13 -27.57 -39.94
N VAL A 892 26.76 -28.59 -39.15
CA VAL A 892 27.57 -29.79 -38.89
C VAL A 892 26.70 -31.03 -38.93
N LYS A 893 27.31 -32.18 -39.19
CA LYS A 893 26.64 -33.50 -39.17
C LYS A 893 26.73 -34.08 -37.78
N PHE A 894 25.60 -34.64 -37.31
CA PHE A 894 25.56 -35.47 -36.11
C PHE A 894 25.23 -36.90 -36.50
N VAL A 895 25.64 -37.85 -35.69
CA VAL A 895 25.20 -39.24 -35.80
C VAL A 895 24.50 -39.64 -34.51
N LEU A 896 23.27 -40.13 -34.63
CA LEU A 896 22.52 -40.64 -33.49
C LEU A 896 22.43 -42.18 -33.64
N LYS A 897 23.03 -42.87 -32.69
CA LYS A 897 22.88 -44.32 -32.54
C LYS A 897 21.65 -44.57 -31.68
N PRO A 898 20.52 -45.00 -32.26
CA PRO A 898 19.25 -44.98 -31.58
C PRO A 898 19.18 -46.05 -30.48
N GLY A 899 18.62 -45.68 -29.33
CA GLY A 899 18.20 -46.56 -28.25
C GLY A 899 16.71 -46.91 -28.29
N ARG A 900 15.97 -46.25 -29.15
CA ARG A 900 14.53 -46.45 -29.42
C ARG A 900 14.22 -46.10 -30.87
N ALA A 901 13.05 -46.52 -31.37
CA ALA A 901 12.61 -46.11 -32.71
C ALA A 901 12.48 -44.58 -32.85
N ILE A 902 13.02 -44.03 -33.93
CA ILE A 902 12.99 -42.60 -34.26
C ILE A 902 12.23 -42.43 -35.56
N LEU A 903 11.16 -41.64 -35.52
CA LEU A 903 10.41 -41.31 -36.71
C LEU A 903 11.18 -40.32 -37.59
N PRO A 904 11.01 -40.34 -38.94
CA PRO A 904 11.65 -39.38 -39.82
C PRO A 904 11.38 -37.95 -39.46
N HIS A 905 10.15 -37.65 -39.00
CA HIS A 905 9.76 -36.31 -38.50
C HIS A 905 10.61 -35.91 -37.28
N ASP A 906 10.77 -36.78 -36.28
CA ASP A 906 11.57 -36.47 -35.08
C ASP A 906 13.03 -36.18 -35.41
N ALA A 907 13.62 -36.96 -36.35
CA ALA A 907 14.96 -36.71 -36.84
C ALA A 907 15.09 -35.32 -37.50
N GLU A 908 14.11 -34.93 -38.28
CA GLU A 908 14.06 -33.60 -38.94
C GLU A 908 13.92 -32.47 -37.93
N VAL A 909 13.08 -32.60 -36.88
CA VAL A 909 12.98 -31.65 -35.76
C VAL A 909 14.33 -31.49 -35.07
N ILE A 910 15.01 -32.58 -34.73
CA ILE A 910 16.34 -32.55 -34.11
C ILE A 910 17.34 -31.81 -35.02
N ARG A 911 17.30 -32.10 -36.32
CA ARG A 911 18.18 -31.47 -37.32
C ARG A 911 17.98 -29.94 -37.33
N ILE A 912 16.74 -29.48 -37.38
CA ILE A 912 16.40 -28.05 -37.41
C ILE A 912 16.82 -27.36 -36.12
N LEU A 913 16.45 -27.92 -34.97
CA LEU A 913 16.74 -27.37 -33.66
C LEU A 913 18.23 -27.33 -33.33
N LEU A 914 19.02 -28.27 -33.86
CA LEU A 914 20.48 -28.27 -33.77
C LEU A 914 21.14 -27.37 -34.79
N ASN A 915 20.40 -26.80 -35.76
CA ASN A 915 20.96 -26.14 -36.95
C ASN A 915 22.01 -27.06 -37.60
N ALA A 916 21.68 -28.37 -37.69
CA ALA A 916 22.57 -29.38 -38.26
C ALA A 916 22.46 -29.42 -39.78
N GLU A 917 23.55 -29.81 -40.44
CA GLU A 917 23.53 -30.16 -41.87
C GLU A 917 22.71 -31.44 -42.09
N ALA A 918 22.96 -32.46 -41.26
CA ALA A 918 22.24 -33.74 -41.25
C ALA A 918 22.30 -34.39 -39.87
N ILE A 919 21.27 -35.19 -39.56
CA ILE A 919 21.27 -36.17 -38.47
C ILE A 919 21.25 -37.55 -39.14
N GLU A 920 22.33 -38.31 -39.01
CA GLU A 920 22.40 -39.70 -39.49
C GLU A 920 21.92 -40.63 -38.38
N ILE A 921 20.88 -41.41 -38.64
CA ILE A 921 20.41 -42.44 -37.73
C ILE A 921 21.14 -43.74 -38.11
N ASN A 922 22.04 -44.22 -37.26
CA ASN A 922 22.91 -45.37 -37.59
C ASN A 922 23.13 -46.26 -36.37
N GLU A 923 22.42 -47.38 -36.33
CA GLU A 923 22.50 -48.40 -35.26
C GLU A 923 23.88 -49.04 -35.11
N SER A 924 24.61 -49.15 -36.22
CA SER A 924 25.93 -49.79 -36.27
C SER A 924 27.10 -48.83 -36.15
N PHE A 925 26.82 -47.52 -35.90
CA PHE A 925 27.89 -46.55 -35.85
C PHE A 925 28.91 -46.85 -34.75
N ALA A 926 30.17 -46.93 -35.13
CA ALA A 926 31.30 -47.08 -34.23
C ALA A 926 32.10 -45.78 -34.22
N ALA A 927 32.04 -45.06 -33.11
CA ALA A 927 32.76 -43.82 -32.96
C ALA A 927 34.29 -44.04 -32.99
N LYS A 928 34.98 -43.18 -33.72
CA LYS A 928 36.44 -43.12 -33.62
C LYS A 928 36.83 -42.62 -32.23
N LYS A 929 37.95 -43.06 -31.74
CA LYS A 929 38.44 -42.59 -30.43
C LYS A 929 38.60 -41.07 -30.45
N GLY A 930 37.97 -40.41 -29.45
CA GLY A 930 37.96 -38.94 -29.34
C GLY A 930 36.79 -38.24 -30.01
N THR A 931 35.83 -38.94 -30.62
CA THR A 931 34.59 -38.34 -31.11
C THR A 931 33.75 -37.84 -29.92
N PRO A 932 33.43 -36.54 -29.84
CA PRO A 932 32.53 -36.01 -28.79
C PRO A 932 31.20 -36.76 -28.80
N THR A 933 30.82 -37.30 -27.63
CA THR A 933 29.64 -38.15 -27.44
C THR A 933 28.80 -37.68 -26.27
N ALA A 934 27.50 -37.80 -26.38
CA ALA A 934 26.57 -37.60 -25.30
C ALA A 934 25.54 -38.74 -25.23
N HIS A 935 25.24 -39.22 -24.02
CA HIS A 935 24.14 -40.13 -23.78
C HIS A 935 22.85 -39.37 -23.64
N THR A 936 21.82 -39.80 -24.30
CA THR A 936 20.49 -39.19 -24.29
C THR A 936 19.41 -40.28 -24.15
N PRO A 937 18.18 -39.90 -23.75
CA PRO A 937 17.07 -40.86 -23.67
C PRO A 937 16.69 -41.48 -25.02
N MET A 938 17.11 -40.90 -26.14
CA MET A 938 16.88 -41.42 -27.49
C MET A 938 18.05 -42.26 -28.00
N GLY A 939 19.18 -42.33 -27.30
CA GLY A 939 20.37 -43.06 -27.68
C GLY A 939 21.65 -42.24 -27.53
N GLU A 940 22.74 -42.71 -28.17
CA GLU A 940 24.04 -42.06 -28.11
C GLU A 940 24.19 -41.06 -29.26
N LEU A 941 24.45 -39.79 -28.94
CA LEU A 941 24.65 -38.72 -29.90
C LEU A 941 26.15 -38.47 -30.09
N PHE A 942 26.59 -38.49 -31.32
CA PHE A 942 27.98 -38.26 -31.70
C PHE A 942 28.11 -37.03 -32.60
N LEU A 943 29.22 -36.30 -32.40
CA LEU A 943 29.61 -35.18 -33.26
C LEU A 943 30.96 -35.46 -33.92
N PRO A 944 30.98 -36.08 -35.13
CA PRO A 944 32.24 -36.29 -35.88
C PRO A 944 32.91 -34.97 -36.21
N LEU A 945 34.17 -34.79 -35.79
CA LEU A 945 34.91 -33.53 -35.94
C LEU A 945 35.79 -33.49 -37.21
N GLU A 946 35.76 -34.54 -38.05
CA GLU A 946 36.57 -34.62 -39.26
C GLU A 946 36.28 -33.46 -40.22
N GLY A 947 37.34 -32.71 -40.56
CA GLY A 947 37.23 -31.53 -41.44
C GLY A 947 36.55 -30.29 -40.83
N LEU A 948 36.14 -30.33 -39.56
CA LEU A 948 35.44 -29.25 -38.91
C LEU A 948 36.31 -28.36 -38.03
N ILE A 949 37.42 -28.93 -37.51
CA ILE A 949 38.31 -28.27 -36.55
C ILE A 949 39.76 -28.42 -37.08
N ASP A 950 40.54 -27.35 -37.08
CA ASP A 950 41.98 -27.45 -37.14
C ASP A 950 42.47 -28.01 -35.81
N VAL A 951 42.73 -29.32 -35.80
CA VAL A 951 43.13 -30.06 -34.60
C VAL A 951 44.37 -29.45 -33.97
N THR A 952 45.28 -28.91 -34.76
CA THR A 952 46.53 -28.30 -34.30
C THR A 952 46.27 -26.97 -33.60
N ALA A 953 45.42 -26.12 -34.19
CA ALA A 953 45.02 -24.85 -33.60
C ALA A 953 44.19 -25.04 -32.34
N GLU A 954 43.27 -26.02 -32.31
CA GLU A 954 42.41 -26.31 -31.15
C GLU A 954 43.20 -26.95 -29.98
N LYS A 955 44.16 -27.85 -30.27
CA LYS A 955 45.11 -28.33 -29.26
C LYS A 955 45.92 -27.20 -28.63
N ALA A 956 46.39 -26.27 -29.45
CA ALA A 956 47.15 -25.12 -28.97
C ALA A 956 46.24 -24.21 -28.08
N ARG A 957 44.96 -24.00 -28.46
CA ARG A 957 43.97 -23.23 -27.70
C ARG A 957 43.69 -23.89 -26.36
N LEU A 958 43.33 -25.17 -26.36
CA LEU A 958 43.01 -25.95 -25.15
C LEU A 958 44.22 -26.06 -24.22
N THR A 959 45.43 -26.19 -24.75
CA THR A 959 46.69 -26.20 -23.96
C THR A 959 46.86 -24.85 -23.25
N LYS A 960 46.62 -23.75 -23.96
CA LYS A 960 46.68 -22.36 -23.40
C LYS A 960 45.58 -22.18 -22.34
N GLU A 961 44.38 -22.68 -22.59
CA GLU A 961 43.26 -22.62 -21.65
C GLU A 961 43.55 -23.46 -20.39
N LYS A 962 44.09 -24.71 -20.55
CA LYS A 962 44.54 -25.55 -19.45
C LYS A 962 45.52 -24.80 -18.54
N THR A 963 46.56 -24.24 -19.11
CA THR A 963 47.58 -23.47 -18.37
C THR A 963 46.97 -22.29 -17.61
N LYS A 964 45.98 -21.60 -18.21
CA LYS A 964 45.28 -20.53 -17.55
C LYS A 964 44.43 -21.00 -16.37
N ILE A 965 43.72 -22.12 -16.54
CA ILE A 965 42.90 -22.73 -15.48
C ILE A 965 43.78 -23.25 -14.34
N GLU A 966 44.91 -23.92 -14.64
CA GLU A 966 45.89 -24.38 -13.66
C GLU A 966 46.46 -23.21 -12.85
N ALA A 967 46.78 -22.09 -13.48
CA ALA A 967 47.25 -20.87 -12.81
C ALA A 967 46.18 -20.23 -11.90
N GLU A 968 44.92 -20.25 -12.30
CA GLU A 968 43.81 -19.75 -11.44
C GLU A 968 43.53 -20.74 -10.28
N LEU A 969 43.61 -22.03 -10.53
CA LEU A 969 43.45 -23.09 -9.54
C LEU A 969 44.52 -22.96 -8.46
N ASP A 970 45.79 -22.82 -8.85
CA ASP A 970 46.90 -22.59 -7.93
C ASP A 970 46.70 -21.31 -7.09
N LYS A 971 46.25 -20.23 -7.66
CA LYS A 971 45.94 -18.99 -6.89
C LYS A 971 44.85 -19.20 -5.83
N VAL A 972 43.79 -19.93 -6.19
CA VAL A 972 42.71 -20.21 -5.23
C VAL A 972 43.20 -21.18 -4.16
N GLN A 973 43.96 -22.22 -4.51
CA GLN A 973 44.54 -23.17 -3.57
C GLN A 973 45.52 -22.48 -2.60
N GLN A 974 46.41 -21.61 -3.10
CA GLN A 974 47.33 -20.82 -2.26
C GLN A 974 46.60 -19.90 -1.28
N LYS A 975 45.49 -19.29 -1.73
CA LYS A 975 44.66 -18.51 -0.83
C LYS A 975 44.01 -19.35 0.25
N LEU A 976 43.46 -20.50 -0.08
CA LEU A 976 42.81 -21.41 0.86
C LEU A 976 43.83 -22.11 1.78
N ALA A 977 45.07 -22.28 1.32
CA ALA A 977 46.16 -22.82 2.13
C ALA A 977 46.76 -21.79 3.11
N ASN A 978 46.45 -20.51 2.96
CA ASN A 978 47.00 -19.44 3.83
C ASN A 978 46.20 -19.32 5.15
N PRO A 979 46.77 -19.71 6.31
CA PRO A 979 46.08 -19.60 7.58
C PRO A 979 45.66 -18.16 7.93
N GLY A 980 46.41 -17.15 7.46
CA GLY A 980 46.10 -15.74 7.66
C GLY A 980 44.86 -15.27 6.88
N PHE A 981 44.48 -15.99 5.83
CA PHE A 981 43.24 -15.75 5.11
C PHE A 981 42.07 -16.58 5.72
N THR A 982 42.24 -17.89 5.86
CA THR A 982 41.16 -18.80 6.31
C THR A 982 40.66 -18.52 7.72
N GLN A 983 41.50 -17.95 8.61
CA GLN A 983 41.13 -17.61 10.00
C GLN A 983 40.52 -16.20 10.14
N LYS A 984 40.69 -15.32 9.16
CA LYS A 984 40.25 -13.90 9.27
C LYS A 984 39.03 -13.54 8.39
N VAL A 985 38.66 -14.37 7.44
CA VAL A 985 37.54 -14.09 6.55
C VAL A 985 36.22 -14.64 7.11
N PRO A 986 35.07 -14.00 6.82
CA PRO A 986 33.77 -14.55 7.16
C PRO A 986 33.54 -15.93 6.54
N PRO A 987 32.78 -16.84 7.23
CA PRO A 987 32.51 -18.20 6.72
C PRO A 987 31.94 -18.23 5.30
N GLN A 988 31.13 -17.24 4.95
CA GLN A 988 30.51 -17.12 3.62
C GLN A 988 31.55 -16.88 2.52
N VAL A 989 32.55 -16.04 2.75
CA VAL A 989 33.66 -15.80 1.82
C VAL A 989 34.55 -17.04 1.67
N LEU A 990 34.73 -17.80 2.75
CA LEU A 990 35.48 -19.05 2.70
C LEU A 990 34.74 -20.08 1.83
N GLN A 991 33.43 -20.20 1.99
CA GLN A 991 32.57 -21.08 1.19
C GLN A 991 32.59 -20.71 -0.29
N GLU A 992 32.52 -19.40 -0.63
CA GLU A 992 32.66 -18.93 -2.01
C GLU A 992 33.99 -19.32 -2.64
N HIS A 993 35.10 -19.25 -1.91
CA HIS A 993 36.40 -19.66 -2.42
C HIS A 993 36.53 -21.19 -2.56
N GLN A 994 35.90 -21.96 -1.68
CA GLN A 994 35.81 -23.40 -1.81
C GLN A 994 34.98 -23.82 -3.05
N GLN A 995 33.83 -23.16 -3.25
CA GLN A 995 33.02 -23.39 -4.44
C GLN A 995 33.79 -23.04 -5.72
N ARG A 996 34.49 -21.92 -5.71
CA ARG A 996 35.34 -21.50 -6.84
C ARG A 996 36.47 -22.48 -7.11
N LEU A 997 37.06 -23.11 -6.07
CA LEU A 997 38.04 -24.14 -6.22
C LEU A 997 37.45 -25.34 -6.99
N ASN A 998 36.29 -25.82 -6.54
CA ASN A 998 35.60 -26.96 -7.17
C ASN A 998 35.24 -26.67 -8.63
N ASP A 999 34.72 -25.44 -8.91
CA ASP A 999 34.38 -25.03 -10.27
C ASP A 999 35.60 -25.02 -11.20
N TRP A 1000 36.78 -24.60 -10.74
CA TRP A 1000 38.01 -24.63 -11.52
C TRP A 1000 38.54 -26.05 -11.70
N GLN A 1001 38.37 -26.94 -10.71
CA GLN A 1001 38.72 -28.35 -10.84
C GLN A 1001 37.89 -29.06 -11.91
N VAL A 1002 36.57 -28.85 -11.88
CA VAL A 1002 35.65 -29.39 -12.89
C VAL A 1002 36.01 -28.90 -14.29
N LYS A 1003 36.31 -27.59 -14.43
CA LYS A 1003 36.76 -27.02 -15.71
C LYS A 1003 38.08 -27.65 -16.19
N LEU A 1004 39.02 -27.89 -15.28
CA LEU A 1004 40.30 -28.51 -15.63
C LEU A 1004 40.11 -29.90 -16.16
N GLU A 1005 39.27 -30.73 -15.50
CA GLU A 1005 38.97 -32.08 -15.96
C GLU A 1005 38.27 -32.07 -17.33
N HIS A 1006 37.36 -31.15 -17.59
CA HIS A 1006 36.74 -30.99 -18.90
C HIS A 1006 37.76 -30.65 -19.99
N VAL A 1007 38.71 -29.72 -19.72
CA VAL A 1007 39.75 -29.35 -20.71
C VAL A 1007 40.76 -30.47 -20.92
N LYS A 1008 41.11 -31.24 -19.88
CA LYS A 1008 41.95 -32.42 -20.00
C LYS A 1008 41.31 -33.50 -20.88
N ALA A 1009 40.03 -33.83 -20.59
CA ALA A 1009 39.25 -34.78 -21.40
C ALA A 1009 39.15 -34.33 -22.86
N ALA A 1010 38.95 -33.03 -23.12
CA ALA A 1010 38.94 -32.47 -24.48
C ALA A 1010 40.30 -32.58 -25.17
N LEU A 1011 41.44 -32.37 -24.47
CA LEU A 1011 42.80 -32.53 -25.00
C LEU A 1011 43.12 -34.02 -25.28
N GLU A 1012 42.68 -34.91 -24.40
CA GLU A 1012 42.82 -36.37 -24.61
C GLU A 1012 42.03 -36.82 -25.84
N ALA A 1013 40.80 -36.29 -25.98
CA ALA A 1013 39.95 -36.54 -27.14
C ALA A 1013 40.60 -36.11 -28.49
N LEU A 1014 41.38 -35.04 -28.47
CA LEU A 1014 42.10 -34.52 -29.64
C LEU A 1014 43.51 -35.12 -29.78
N GLY A 1015 44.01 -35.80 -28.79
CA GLY A 1015 45.40 -36.30 -28.72
C GLY A 1015 45.62 -37.71 -29.25
N SER A 1016 44.55 -38.39 -29.57
CA SER A 1016 44.56 -39.80 -30.05
C SER A 1016 44.28 -39.88 -31.58
#